data_beb2a270e9118964de88c7955ec03c4c
#
_entry.id   beb2a270e9118964de88c7955ec03c4c
#
_cell.length_a   1.000
_cell.length_b   1.000
_cell.length_c   1.000
_cell.angle_alpha   90.00
_cell.angle_beta   90.00
_cell.angle_gamma   90.00
#
_symmetry.space_group_name_H-M   'P 1'
#
loop_
_entity.id
_entity.type
_entity.pdbx_description
1 polymer ?
#
loop_
_entity_poly.entity_id
_entity_poly.type
_entity_poly.pdbx_seq_one_letter_code
_entity_poly.pdbx_strand_id
1 'polypeptide(L)'
;MIKSLKRIRICVGTGENHYTMSRGSFRYRQSIHGSTLLGRGEETDIPGGFSIPFRRGQEVFTFQVRKRNGMIRAALQCPKHTKCNRYEITFRIREGLHIYGCGEVHAGFDLAGQKVRVFVAEHQNADRIGKKMIRKGLLMKSAETSMPLDQYESYYAQPTFTTSDRWFFHSEAKGYSEFDFTVPGQVTYRTQEPPVFWIGKADSFELLSEKLSSLLGRQRFLPDWIYDGAILAVQGGTYRIEQKIRAAQEGGAKICGVWSQDWCGFRRTDFGYQVMWNWQRDRGLYQDLNKKIPEWKAKGIHFLGYINPFMAVEKDLYRYASRQGYCVKNQRGEDYLVTITTFPAAMIDLTNPKAWEWYKDIIKRNLIGIGMDGWMADFGEYLPVDCVLHSGQDPYLLHNRWPAMWAKLNAEAIREAGKEREVFFFTRAGYTQTPMYSPMMWTGDHHVDWSEDDGIGSVIPATLSLAMSGFGVTHSDVGGYTTISRMTRSRELLARWEEMNVFSPLMRFHEGNRPWDNIQPYTDRGLIAQLSWCSKAHAALKPYLQQLETENCTKGVPVMRPLFYHYDEDAAYREKTEYLLGRDILVAPILKQGAASRRVWLPEDRWVHLFTEQEYGGGEHEIEAPVGTPPVFIRKDSSHMEIADRIREIWRGDL
;
A
#
# COMPACT_ATOMS: atom_id res chain seq x y z
N MET A 1 27.08 -7.28 11.54
CA MET A 1 26.43 -8.01 10.42
C MET A 1 27.39 -8.94 9.65
N ILE A 2 28.53 -8.50 9.13
CA ILE A 2 29.51 -9.38 8.41
C ILE A 2 29.90 -10.59 9.26
N LYS A 3 30.24 -10.41 10.55
CA LYS A 3 30.55 -11.52 11.47
C LYS A 3 29.40 -12.53 11.61
N SER A 4 28.16 -12.08 11.52
CA SER A 4 26.97 -12.94 11.56
C SER A 4 26.84 -13.76 10.26
N LEU A 5 27.07 -13.14 9.10
CA LEU A 5 27.05 -13.84 7.81
C LEU A 5 28.17 -14.87 7.67
N LYS A 6 29.31 -14.69 8.33
CA LYS A 6 30.36 -15.70 8.41
C LYS A 6 29.91 -16.96 9.17
N ARG A 7 28.87 -16.87 9.99
CA ARG A 7 28.29 -17.99 10.79
C ARG A 7 26.90 -18.42 10.31
N ILE A 8 26.58 -18.10 9.06
CA ILE A 8 25.29 -18.45 8.46
C ILE A 8 25.09 -19.95 8.40
N ARG A 9 23.87 -20.42 8.62
CA ARG A 9 23.44 -21.79 8.39
C ARG A 9 22.58 -21.82 7.14
N ILE A 10 22.79 -22.83 6.29
CA ILE A 10 22.05 -22.98 5.03
C ILE A 10 21.49 -24.38 4.96
N CYS A 11 20.15 -24.47 4.81
CA CYS A 11 19.47 -25.72 4.48
C CYS A 11 18.96 -25.63 3.04
N VAL A 12 18.99 -26.75 2.33
CA VAL A 12 18.44 -26.89 0.98
C VAL A 12 17.55 -28.12 0.90
N GLY A 13 16.53 -28.06 0.10
CA GLY A 13 15.58 -29.16 -0.05
C GLY A 13 14.82 -29.09 -1.35
N THR A 14 13.88 -30.02 -1.51
CA THR A 14 12.89 -30.03 -2.59
C THR A 14 11.50 -29.86 -2.01
N GLY A 15 10.56 -29.42 -2.81
CA GLY A 15 9.18 -29.28 -2.37
C GLY A 15 8.26 -28.92 -3.53
N GLU A 16 6.98 -29.00 -3.27
CA GLU A 16 5.90 -28.68 -4.21
C GLU A 16 5.06 -27.52 -3.68
N ASN A 17 4.45 -26.78 -4.61
CA ASN A 17 3.52 -25.71 -4.33
C ASN A 17 2.10 -26.21 -4.55
N HIS A 18 1.23 -25.98 -3.59
CA HIS A 18 -0.20 -26.23 -3.72
C HIS A 18 -0.91 -24.90 -3.69
N TYR A 19 -1.63 -24.64 -4.75
CA TYR A 19 -2.31 -23.37 -4.98
C TYR A 19 -3.76 -23.61 -5.34
N THR A 20 -4.64 -22.86 -4.72
CA THR A 20 -6.05 -22.74 -5.14
C THR A 20 -6.47 -21.30 -5.05
N MET A 21 -7.31 -20.86 -5.99
CA MET A 21 -7.93 -19.55 -5.98
C MET A 21 -9.43 -19.68 -6.01
N SER A 22 -10.12 -18.94 -5.15
CA SER A 22 -11.57 -18.85 -5.15
C SER A 22 -11.98 -17.41 -4.89
N ARG A 23 -12.70 -16.80 -5.85
CA ARG A 23 -13.21 -15.43 -5.77
C ARG A 23 -12.15 -14.39 -5.35
N GLY A 24 -10.93 -14.55 -5.87
CA GLY A 24 -9.80 -13.65 -5.56
C GLY A 24 -9.03 -13.98 -4.29
N SER A 25 -9.52 -14.87 -3.43
CA SER A 25 -8.73 -15.38 -2.32
C SER A 25 -7.80 -16.46 -2.78
N PHE A 26 -6.52 -16.30 -2.48
CA PHE A 26 -5.49 -17.28 -2.79
C PHE A 26 -5.25 -18.16 -1.59
N ARG A 27 -5.14 -19.48 -1.82
CA ARG A 27 -4.66 -20.44 -0.82
C ARG A 27 -3.36 -21.01 -1.32
N TYR A 28 -2.28 -20.65 -0.67
CA TYR A 28 -0.94 -21.12 -1.00
C TYR A 28 -0.38 -21.96 0.13
N ARG A 29 0.08 -23.17 -0.20
CA ARG A 29 0.77 -24.08 0.72
C ARG A 29 2.01 -24.64 0.05
N GLN A 30 3.02 -24.93 0.86
CA GLN A 30 4.20 -25.67 0.44
C GLN A 30 4.23 -27.02 1.13
N SER A 31 4.58 -28.07 0.39
CA SER A 31 5.16 -29.29 0.95
C SER A 31 6.67 -29.27 0.76
N ILE A 32 7.42 -29.58 1.81
CA ILE A 32 8.88 -29.61 1.78
C ILE A 32 9.32 -31.05 1.99
N HIS A 33 10.16 -31.54 1.09
CA HIS A 33 10.69 -32.90 1.11
C HIS A 33 12.22 -32.83 1.23
N GLY A 34 12.79 -33.60 2.15
CA GLY A 34 14.22 -33.81 2.23
C GLY A 34 15.07 -32.56 2.48
N SER A 35 14.67 -31.71 3.44
CA SER A 35 15.49 -30.57 3.88
C SER A 35 16.80 -31.06 4.51
N THR A 36 17.95 -30.56 4.04
CA THR A 36 19.28 -30.96 4.50
C THR A 36 20.10 -29.74 4.88
N LEU A 37 20.66 -29.74 6.09
CA LEU A 37 21.66 -28.76 6.50
C LEU A 37 22.97 -29.01 5.72
N LEU A 38 23.47 -27.98 5.06
CA LEU A 38 24.72 -28.07 4.32
C LEU A 38 25.94 -28.05 5.24
N GLY A 39 26.91 -28.91 4.96
CA GLY A 39 28.22 -28.91 5.64
C GLY A 39 29.03 -27.68 5.24
N ARG A 40 29.42 -26.86 6.21
CA ARG A 40 30.22 -25.64 5.98
C ARG A 40 31.68 -25.99 5.75
N GLY A 41 32.28 -25.47 4.67
CA GLY A 41 33.71 -25.54 4.40
C GLY A 41 34.49 -24.31 4.89
N GLU A 42 35.74 -24.24 4.52
CA GLU A 42 36.63 -23.12 4.90
C GLU A 42 36.27 -21.83 4.15
N GLU A 43 36.37 -20.73 4.87
CA GLU A 43 36.19 -19.39 4.33
C GLU A 43 37.43 -18.98 3.54
N THR A 44 37.24 -18.34 2.40
CA THR A 44 38.29 -17.76 1.59
C THR A 44 37.98 -16.30 1.30
N ASP A 45 38.99 -15.46 1.43
CA ASP A 45 38.88 -14.05 1.06
C ASP A 45 38.79 -13.89 -0.45
N ILE A 46 37.91 -13.00 -0.88
CA ILE A 46 37.74 -12.59 -2.29
C ILE A 46 37.76 -11.08 -2.39
N PRO A 47 38.00 -10.47 -3.57
CA PRO A 47 37.99 -9.02 -3.72
C PRO A 47 36.67 -8.40 -3.20
N GLY A 48 36.81 -7.55 -2.16
CA GLY A 48 35.70 -6.85 -1.52
C GLY A 48 34.81 -7.70 -0.60
N GLY A 49 35.24 -8.92 -0.21
CA GLY A 49 34.42 -9.77 0.67
C GLY A 49 35.01 -11.15 0.94
N PHE A 50 34.16 -12.15 1.08
CA PHE A 50 34.56 -13.52 1.33
C PHE A 50 33.64 -14.52 0.64
N SER A 51 34.10 -15.76 0.50
CA SER A 51 33.36 -16.89 -0.07
C SER A 51 33.45 -18.09 0.86
N ILE A 52 32.34 -18.81 1.04
CA ILE A 52 32.27 -20.03 1.84
C ILE A 52 31.63 -21.13 0.99
N PRO A 53 32.32 -22.23 0.73
CA PRO A 53 31.71 -23.41 0.14
C PRO A 53 30.88 -24.17 1.17
N PHE A 54 29.70 -24.62 0.76
CA PHE A 54 28.82 -25.50 1.52
C PHE A 54 28.58 -26.78 0.74
N ARG A 55 28.52 -27.93 1.40
CA ARG A 55 28.48 -29.24 0.76
C ARG A 55 27.26 -30.06 1.16
N ARG A 56 26.69 -30.78 0.18
CA ARG A 56 25.74 -31.88 0.34
C ARG A 56 26.23 -33.05 -0.52
N GLY A 57 26.91 -34.00 0.10
CA GLY A 57 27.61 -35.06 -0.64
C GLY A 57 28.61 -34.45 -1.66
N GLN A 58 28.45 -34.73 -2.94
CA GLN A 58 29.30 -34.19 -4.01
C GLN A 58 28.88 -32.79 -4.49
N GLU A 59 27.71 -32.31 -4.12
CA GLU A 59 27.23 -30.98 -4.52
C GLU A 59 27.91 -29.89 -3.69
N VAL A 60 28.40 -28.86 -4.39
CA VAL A 60 29.02 -27.68 -3.77
C VAL A 60 28.19 -26.44 -4.07
N PHE A 61 27.68 -25.82 -3.00
CA PHE A 61 27.01 -24.53 -3.00
C PHE A 61 28.01 -23.48 -2.53
N THR A 62 28.09 -22.35 -3.20
CA THR A 62 29.05 -21.31 -2.83
C THR A 62 28.32 -20.07 -2.33
N PHE A 63 28.48 -19.73 -1.06
CA PHE A 63 27.93 -18.50 -0.49
C PHE A 63 28.98 -17.38 -0.60
N GLN A 64 28.67 -16.36 -1.40
CA GLN A 64 29.55 -15.22 -1.60
C GLN A 64 28.95 -13.95 -0.96
N VAL A 65 29.80 -13.20 -0.27
CA VAL A 65 29.47 -11.93 0.36
C VAL A 65 30.42 -10.87 -0.17
N ARG A 66 29.91 -9.77 -0.70
CA ARG A 66 30.72 -8.66 -1.23
C ARG A 66 30.15 -7.30 -0.78
N LYS A 67 31.03 -6.35 -0.54
CA LYS A 67 30.67 -4.95 -0.37
C LYS A 67 30.41 -4.31 -1.75
N ARG A 68 29.29 -3.64 -1.89
CA ARG A 68 28.91 -2.87 -3.10
C ARG A 68 28.15 -1.61 -2.70
N ASN A 69 28.56 -0.45 -3.19
CA ASN A 69 27.86 0.84 -2.97
C ASN A 69 27.56 1.12 -1.49
N GLY A 70 28.50 0.84 -0.58
CA GLY A 70 28.32 1.03 0.85
C GLY A 70 27.37 0.03 1.54
N MET A 71 26.93 -1.01 0.82
CA MET A 71 26.08 -2.09 1.31
C MET A 71 26.77 -3.44 1.15
N ILE A 72 26.18 -4.48 1.73
CA ILE A 72 26.60 -5.87 1.59
C ILE A 72 25.64 -6.57 0.65
N ARG A 73 26.14 -7.19 -0.41
CA ARG A 73 25.39 -8.13 -1.24
C ARG A 73 25.87 -9.55 -0.97
N ALA A 74 24.93 -10.44 -0.65
CA ALA A 74 25.18 -11.86 -0.44
C ALA A 74 24.39 -12.69 -1.44
N ALA A 75 24.98 -13.78 -1.93
CA ALA A 75 24.37 -14.66 -2.90
C ALA A 75 24.78 -16.12 -2.68
N LEU A 76 23.84 -17.04 -2.80
CA LEU A 76 24.10 -18.47 -2.84
C LEU A 76 24.14 -18.95 -4.29
N GLN A 77 25.30 -19.37 -4.75
CA GLN A 77 25.48 -20.02 -6.05
C GLN A 77 25.27 -21.53 -5.90
N CYS A 78 24.36 -22.06 -6.69
CA CYS A 78 24.00 -23.46 -6.65
C CYS A 78 24.70 -24.27 -7.77
N PRO A 79 24.95 -25.58 -7.58
CA PRO A 79 25.41 -26.47 -8.61
C PRO A 79 24.44 -26.48 -9.81
N LYS A 80 24.96 -26.56 -11.03
CA LYS A 80 24.15 -26.52 -12.27
C LYS A 80 23.05 -27.58 -12.36
N HIS A 81 23.24 -28.72 -11.71
CA HIS A 81 22.31 -29.87 -11.77
C HIS A 81 21.55 -30.12 -10.47
N THR A 82 21.58 -29.17 -9.56
CA THR A 82 20.81 -29.32 -8.30
C THR A 82 19.32 -29.36 -8.59
N LYS A 83 18.62 -30.28 -7.91
CA LYS A 83 17.16 -30.36 -7.92
C LYS A 83 16.52 -29.53 -6.79
N CYS A 84 17.34 -28.82 -6.00
CA CYS A 84 16.83 -28.00 -4.90
C CYS A 84 16.00 -26.85 -5.43
N ASN A 85 14.83 -26.68 -4.85
CA ASN A 85 13.92 -25.55 -5.08
C ASN A 85 13.35 -25.00 -3.77
N ARG A 86 14.02 -25.34 -2.64
CA ARG A 86 13.75 -24.80 -1.31
C ARG A 86 15.08 -24.45 -0.67
N TYR A 87 15.17 -23.24 -0.17
CA TYR A 87 16.38 -22.69 0.44
C TYR A 87 15.99 -22.01 1.75
N GLU A 88 16.74 -22.32 2.80
CA GLU A 88 16.59 -21.66 4.08
C GLU A 88 17.96 -21.14 4.50
N ILE A 89 18.03 -19.88 4.86
CA ILE A 89 19.21 -19.26 5.49
C ILE A 89 18.86 -18.78 6.88
N THR A 90 19.73 -19.08 7.84
CA THR A 90 19.56 -18.64 9.22
C THR A 90 20.81 -17.91 9.67
N PHE A 91 20.65 -16.72 10.24
CA PHE A 91 21.74 -15.92 10.77
C PHE A 91 21.34 -15.21 12.08
N ARG A 92 22.34 -14.89 12.90
CA ARG A 92 22.12 -14.22 14.19
C ARG A 92 22.03 -12.71 14.02
N ILE A 93 21.16 -12.11 14.80
CA ILE A 93 21.02 -10.67 15.00
C ILE A 93 21.17 -10.36 16.50
N ARG A 94 21.21 -9.10 16.88
CA ARG A 94 21.11 -8.70 18.28
C ARG A 94 19.74 -9.09 18.82
N GLU A 95 19.66 -9.62 20.02
CA GLU A 95 18.42 -9.90 20.71
C GLU A 95 17.74 -8.59 21.14
N GLY A 96 16.40 -8.61 21.21
CA GLY A 96 15.60 -7.44 21.60
C GLY A 96 15.49 -6.34 20.53
N LEU A 97 15.82 -6.65 19.26
CA LEU A 97 15.56 -5.72 18.15
C LEU A 97 14.08 -5.69 17.81
N HIS A 98 13.56 -4.50 17.58
CA HIS A 98 12.31 -4.30 16.85
C HIS A 98 12.55 -4.46 15.34
N ILE A 99 11.57 -5.03 14.65
CA ILE A 99 11.64 -5.38 13.22
C ILE A 99 10.40 -4.84 12.53
N TYR A 100 10.57 -4.12 11.42
CA TYR A 100 9.50 -3.45 10.68
C TYR A 100 9.60 -3.73 9.19
N GLY A 101 8.53 -3.48 8.45
CA GLY A 101 8.53 -3.59 6.99
C GLY A 101 7.79 -4.82 6.48
N CYS A 102 8.39 -5.56 5.56
CA CYS A 102 7.78 -6.65 4.79
C CYS A 102 6.65 -6.20 3.84
N GLY A 103 6.59 -4.92 3.51
CA GLY A 103 5.54 -4.33 2.70
C GLY A 103 4.49 -3.67 3.56
N GLU A 104 3.23 -3.79 3.18
CA GLU A 104 2.08 -3.26 3.89
C GLU A 104 1.59 -4.27 4.93
N VAL A 105 1.52 -3.87 6.19
CA VAL A 105 1.07 -4.72 7.30
C VAL A 105 -0.04 -4.00 8.08
N HIS A 106 -1.25 -4.54 8.07
CA HIS A 106 -2.41 -3.90 8.67
C HIS A 106 -2.56 -4.13 10.17
N ALA A 107 -2.16 -5.29 10.67
CA ALA A 107 -2.50 -5.72 12.03
C ALA A 107 -1.34 -5.70 13.04
N GLY A 108 -0.10 -5.63 12.60
CA GLY A 108 1.05 -5.71 13.51
C GLY A 108 2.24 -4.97 12.96
N PHE A 109 2.62 -3.85 13.59
CA PHE A 109 3.69 -3.01 13.10
C PHE A 109 5.08 -3.58 13.42
N ASP A 110 5.31 -4.03 14.66
CA ASP A 110 6.54 -4.73 15.03
C ASP A 110 6.42 -6.22 14.71
N LEU A 111 7.30 -6.71 13.87
CA LEU A 111 7.33 -8.09 13.38
C LEU A 111 8.19 -9.02 14.24
N ALA A 112 8.84 -8.53 15.29
CA ALA A 112 9.61 -9.36 16.20
C ALA A 112 8.72 -10.45 16.84
N GLY A 113 9.21 -11.70 16.85
CA GLY A 113 8.44 -12.83 17.33
C GLY A 113 7.40 -13.39 16.35
N GLN A 114 7.32 -12.89 15.11
CA GLN A 114 6.33 -13.27 14.12
C GLN A 114 6.93 -14.08 12.96
N LYS A 115 6.06 -14.79 12.23
CA LYS A 115 6.36 -15.31 10.89
C LYS A 115 5.62 -14.47 9.87
N VAL A 116 6.33 -14.02 8.84
CA VAL A 116 5.79 -13.16 7.80
C VAL A 116 5.97 -13.80 6.44
N ARG A 117 4.88 -14.01 5.74
CA ARG A 117 4.88 -14.50 4.36
C ARG A 117 4.96 -13.32 3.39
N VAL A 118 5.75 -13.51 2.34
CA VAL A 118 5.89 -12.55 1.25
C VAL A 118 5.25 -13.15 0.00
N PHE A 119 3.97 -12.88 -0.16
CA PHE A 119 3.16 -13.28 -1.30
C PHE A 119 2.01 -12.28 -1.43
N VAL A 120 1.96 -11.55 -2.55
CA VAL A 120 0.94 -10.51 -2.73
C VAL A 120 -0.45 -11.15 -2.86
N ALA A 121 -1.41 -10.61 -2.13
CA ALA A 121 -2.79 -11.06 -2.14
C ALA A 121 -3.70 -9.94 -1.67
N GLU A 122 -4.98 -10.01 -2.02
CA GLU A 122 -5.96 -9.09 -1.44
C GLU A 122 -6.05 -9.28 0.07
N HIS A 123 -5.90 -8.20 0.82
CA HIS A 123 -6.10 -8.21 2.25
C HIS A 123 -7.59 -8.42 2.54
N GLN A 124 -7.93 -9.55 3.15
CA GLN A 124 -9.32 -9.91 3.44
C GLN A 124 -9.48 -10.37 4.89
N ASN A 125 -9.94 -9.49 5.75
CA ASN A 125 -10.37 -9.87 7.10
C ASN A 125 -11.82 -10.37 7.19
N ALA A 126 -12.46 -10.64 6.06
CA ALA A 126 -13.79 -11.26 6.02
C ALA A 126 -13.87 -12.55 6.85
N ASP A 127 -12.75 -13.27 7.00
CA ASP A 127 -12.68 -14.49 7.82
C ASP A 127 -12.80 -14.23 9.32
N ARG A 128 -12.43 -13.05 9.82
CA ARG A 128 -12.63 -12.68 11.23
C ARG A 128 -14.11 -12.46 11.54
N ILE A 129 -14.84 -11.85 10.63
CA ILE A 129 -16.31 -11.73 10.70
C ILE A 129 -16.94 -13.10 10.56
N GLY A 130 -16.50 -13.92 9.61
CA GLY A 130 -16.93 -15.30 9.43
C GLY A 130 -16.66 -16.15 10.66
N LYS A 131 -15.47 -16.10 11.27
CA LYS A 131 -15.12 -16.79 12.51
C LYS A 131 -15.95 -16.31 13.70
N LYS A 132 -16.21 -15.02 13.80
CA LYS A 132 -17.08 -14.44 14.85
C LYS A 132 -18.54 -14.88 14.68
N MET A 133 -19.00 -15.00 13.44
CA MET A 133 -20.34 -15.50 13.10
C MET A 133 -20.48 -17.02 13.31
N ILE A 134 -19.46 -17.79 12.99
CA ILE A 134 -19.39 -19.24 13.28
C ILE A 134 -19.36 -19.48 14.78
N ARG A 135 -18.53 -18.73 15.55
CA ARG A 135 -18.52 -18.80 17.04
C ARG A 135 -19.86 -18.42 17.65
N LYS A 136 -20.65 -17.55 17.02
CA LYS A 136 -21.99 -17.17 17.46
C LYS A 136 -23.08 -18.09 16.92
N GLY A 137 -22.76 -19.19 16.22
CA GLY A 137 -23.71 -20.12 15.63
C GLY A 137 -24.55 -19.53 14.51
N LEU A 138 -24.15 -18.38 13.92
CA LEU A 138 -24.87 -17.69 12.86
C LEU A 138 -24.49 -18.16 11.45
N LEU A 139 -23.38 -18.88 11.30
CA LEU A 139 -22.94 -19.48 10.04
C LEU A 139 -22.48 -20.92 10.29
N MET A 140 -22.87 -21.83 9.41
CA MET A 140 -22.34 -23.20 9.42
C MET A 140 -20.91 -23.21 8.87
N LYS A 141 -20.05 -24.00 9.52
CA LYS A 141 -18.67 -24.19 9.10
C LYS A 141 -18.65 -24.93 7.77
N SER A 142 -18.42 -24.26 6.65
CA SER A 142 -18.17 -24.93 5.38
C SER A 142 -16.70 -25.40 5.35
N ALA A 143 -16.47 -26.54 4.68
CA ALA A 143 -15.11 -27.07 4.50
C ALA A 143 -14.18 -26.12 3.75
N GLU A 144 -14.73 -25.14 3.02
CA GLU A 144 -14.00 -24.14 2.23
C GLU A 144 -13.55 -22.92 3.04
N THR A 145 -14.18 -22.64 4.22
CA THR A 145 -13.84 -21.53 5.11
C THR A 145 -12.80 -21.89 6.18
N SER A 146 -12.13 -23.00 6.07
CA SER A 146 -11.29 -23.59 7.14
C SER A 146 -9.83 -23.13 7.18
N MET A 147 -9.44 -22.09 6.45
CA MET A 147 -8.07 -21.54 6.54
C MET A 147 -8.07 -20.24 7.31
N PRO A 148 -7.19 -20.06 8.31
CA PRO A 148 -6.94 -18.74 8.83
C PRO A 148 -6.30 -17.93 7.72
N LEU A 149 -6.89 -16.79 7.35
CA LEU A 149 -6.20 -15.73 6.66
C LEU A 149 -5.04 -15.34 7.57
N ASP A 150 -3.86 -15.29 6.98
CA ASP A 150 -2.67 -14.80 7.67
C ASP A 150 -2.85 -13.28 7.84
N GLN A 151 -2.65 -12.78 9.04
CA GLN A 151 -2.67 -11.33 9.30
C GLN A 151 -1.65 -10.54 8.48
N TYR A 152 -0.75 -11.23 7.78
CA TYR A 152 0.27 -10.69 6.89
C TYR A 152 -0.05 -10.87 5.41
N GLU A 153 -1.24 -11.35 5.04
CA GLU A 153 -1.73 -11.25 3.67
C GLU A 153 -1.93 -9.77 3.31
N SER A 154 -1.33 -9.33 2.22
CA SER A 154 -1.18 -7.93 1.92
C SER A 154 -1.17 -7.66 0.41
N TYR A 155 -1.78 -6.56 0.02
CA TYR A 155 -1.71 -6.01 -1.33
C TYR A 155 -0.27 -5.69 -1.75
N TYR A 156 0.58 -5.31 -0.80
CA TYR A 156 1.98 -5.01 -1.03
C TYR A 156 2.84 -5.85 -0.08
N ALA A 157 3.20 -7.05 -0.50
CA ALA A 157 4.17 -7.86 0.21
C ALA A 157 5.57 -7.64 -0.38
N GLN A 158 6.58 -7.45 0.47
CA GLN A 158 7.94 -7.19 0.00
C GLN A 158 8.98 -7.91 0.86
N PRO A 159 10.00 -8.58 0.26
CA PRO A 159 11.02 -9.32 1.01
C PRO A 159 12.07 -8.36 1.59
N THR A 160 11.61 -7.37 2.37
CA THR A 160 12.42 -6.31 2.96
C THR A 160 12.00 -6.08 4.39
N PHE A 161 12.93 -6.12 5.32
CA PHE A 161 12.67 -5.65 6.68
C PHE A 161 13.76 -4.68 7.14
N THR A 162 13.39 -3.81 8.07
CA THR A 162 14.24 -2.80 8.71
C THR A 162 14.25 -3.03 10.22
N THR A 163 15.33 -2.70 10.91
CA THR A 163 15.46 -2.91 12.35
C THR A 163 15.71 -1.63 13.12
N SER A 164 15.43 -1.65 14.43
CA SER A 164 15.76 -0.56 15.36
C SER A 164 17.26 -0.24 15.45
N ASP A 165 18.15 -1.16 15.03
CA ASP A 165 19.61 -0.91 14.88
C ASP A 165 19.97 -0.18 13.58
N ARG A 166 18.99 0.34 12.84
CA ARG A 166 19.18 1.10 11.59
C ARG A 166 19.95 0.31 10.52
N TRP A 167 19.53 -0.94 10.29
CA TRP A 167 19.92 -1.72 9.13
C TRP A 167 18.72 -2.41 8.51
N PHE A 168 18.76 -2.66 7.21
CA PHE A 168 17.75 -3.39 6.47
C PHE A 168 18.31 -4.66 5.83
N PHE A 169 17.42 -5.62 5.62
CA PHE A 169 17.58 -6.77 4.73
C PHE A 169 16.62 -6.61 3.55
N HIS A 170 17.10 -6.84 2.33
CA HIS A 170 16.26 -6.89 1.13
C HIS A 170 16.66 -8.06 0.25
N SER A 171 15.71 -8.94 -0.10
CA SER A 171 15.94 -10.07 -1.01
C SER A 171 15.54 -9.75 -2.45
N GLU A 172 16.32 -10.28 -3.42
CA GLU A 172 16.00 -10.22 -4.84
C GLU A 172 15.03 -11.35 -5.29
N ALA A 173 14.46 -12.14 -4.35
CA ALA A 173 13.52 -13.21 -4.66
C ALA A 173 12.28 -12.66 -5.40
N LYS A 174 11.77 -13.43 -6.34
CA LYS A 174 10.61 -13.05 -7.18
C LYS A 174 9.35 -13.78 -6.78
N GLY A 175 9.49 -15.05 -6.39
CA GLY A 175 8.39 -15.89 -5.94
C GLY A 175 8.12 -15.75 -4.44
N TYR A 176 7.40 -16.72 -3.89
CA TYR A 176 7.11 -16.79 -2.47
C TYR A 176 8.37 -16.82 -1.62
N SER A 177 8.35 -16.07 -0.54
CA SER A 177 9.36 -16.17 0.52
C SER A 177 8.73 -16.00 1.90
N GLU A 178 9.49 -16.29 2.96
CA GLU A 178 9.03 -16.20 4.35
C GLU A 178 10.17 -15.74 5.26
N PHE A 179 9.86 -14.83 6.16
CA PHE A 179 10.70 -14.50 7.30
C PHE A 179 10.15 -15.14 8.56
N ASP A 180 11.04 -15.73 9.37
CA ASP A 180 10.73 -16.25 10.68
C ASP A 180 11.58 -15.52 11.72
N PHE A 181 10.92 -14.68 12.52
CA PHE A 181 11.50 -13.89 13.60
C PHE A 181 11.11 -14.45 14.98
N THR A 182 10.55 -15.66 15.06
CA THR A 182 10.02 -16.23 16.32
C THR A 182 11.11 -16.63 17.31
N VAL A 183 12.34 -16.84 16.83
CA VAL A 183 13.48 -17.17 17.70
C VAL A 183 14.24 -15.88 18.03
N PRO A 184 14.30 -15.48 19.33
CA PRO A 184 15.02 -14.28 19.73
C PRO A 184 16.47 -14.28 19.26
N GLY A 185 16.95 -13.16 18.76
CA GLY A 185 18.32 -13.01 18.26
C GLY A 185 18.63 -13.76 16.96
N GLN A 186 17.61 -14.22 16.23
CA GLN A 186 17.79 -14.98 15.01
C GLN A 186 16.79 -14.55 13.92
N VAL A 187 17.23 -14.55 12.68
CA VAL A 187 16.37 -14.46 11.50
C VAL A 187 16.55 -15.73 10.68
N THR A 188 15.43 -16.35 10.32
CA THR A 188 15.39 -17.42 9.33
C THR A 188 14.61 -16.92 8.10
N TYR A 189 15.26 -16.93 6.95
CA TYR A 189 14.67 -16.54 5.67
C TYR A 189 14.53 -17.77 4.78
N ARG A 190 13.33 -18.01 4.26
CA ARG A 190 13.00 -19.11 3.36
C ARG A 190 12.57 -18.59 2.01
N THR A 191 13.07 -19.22 0.95
CA THR A 191 12.74 -18.86 -0.44
C THR A 191 12.78 -20.08 -1.35
N GLN A 192 12.16 -19.98 -2.50
CA GLN A 192 12.12 -21.03 -3.52
C GLN A 192 13.15 -20.82 -4.63
N GLU A 193 13.86 -19.72 -4.60
CA GLU A 193 14.96 -19.38 -5.51
C GLU A 193 16.27 -19.36 -4.70
N PRO A 194 17.43 -19.61 -5.35
CA PRO A 194 18.71 -19.40 -4.69
C PRO A 194 18.79 -18.00 -4.07
N PRO A 195 18.99 -17.85 -2.75
CA PRO A 195 18.88 -16.57 -2.09
C PRO A 195 19.96 -15.60 -2.55
N VAL A 196 19.52 -14.42 -2.98
CA VAL A 196 20.33 -13.24 -3.24
C VAL A 196 19.74 -12.08 -2.44
N PHE A 197 20.55 -11.44 -1.59
CA PHE A 197 20.03 -10.38 -0.75
C PHE A 197 21.05 -9.29 -0.46
N TRP A 198 20.54 -8.15 -0.04
CA TRP A 198 21.27 -6.96 0.35
C TRP A 198 21.08 -6.65 1.82
N ILE A 199 22.12 -6.12 2.45
CA ILE A 199 22.07 -5.56 3.80
C ILE A 199 22.69 -4.17 3.74
N GLY A 200 21.92 -3.17 4.12
CA GLY A 200 22.38 -1.79 4.31
C GLY A 200 22.33 -1.41 5.78
N LYS A 201 23.27 -0.57 6.25
CA LYS A 201 23.28 0.03 7.57
C LYS A 201 23.57 1.51 7.45
N ALA A 202 22.99 2.33 8.32
CA ALA A 202 23.22 3.77 8.39
C ALA A 202 23.20 4.28 9.84
N ASP A 203 23.58 5.54 10.04
CA ASP A 203 23.61 6.18 11.35
C ASP A 203 22.27 6.83 11.70
N SER A 204 21.42 7.08 10.70
CA SER A 204 20.03 7.55 10.85
C SER A 204 19.07 6.80 9.95
N PHE A 205 17.74 6.87 10.23
CA PHE A 205 16.71 6.27 9.38
C PHE A 205 16.58 7.01 8.04
N GLU A 206 16.86 8.31 7.97
CA GLU A 206 16.89 9.07 6.70
C GLU A 206 17.96 8.51 5.76
N LEU A 207 19.20 8.33 6.26
CA LEU A 207 20.29 7.73 5.48
C LEU A 207 20.01 6.26 5.15
N LEU A 208 19.30 5.55 6.02
CA LEU A 208 18.88 4.18 5.77
C LEU A 208 17.87 4.11 4.63
N SER A 209 16.88 5.01 4.63
CA SER A 209 15.88 5.14 3.57
C SER A 209 16.51 5.53 2.23
N GLU A 210 17.51 6.40 2.24
CA GLU A 210 18.27 6.76 1.05
C GLU A 210 19.00 5.56 0.44
N LYS A 211 19.62 4.72 1.27
CA LYS A 211 20.26 3.48 0.82
C LYS A 211 19.24 2.47 0.30
N LEU A 212 18.13 2.28 1.00
CA LEU A 212 17.09 1.33 0.59
C LEU A 212 16.45 1.78 -0.73
N SER A 213 16.09 3.05 -0.85
CA SER A 213 15.48 3.59 -2.08
C SER A 213 16.44 3.56 -3.28
N SER A 214 17.75 3.55 -3.05
CA SER A 214 18.73 3.35 -4.15
C SER A 214 18.65 1.96 -4.79
N LEU A 215 18.13 0.95 -4.07
CA LEU A 215 17.88 -0.41 -4.58
C LEU A 215 16.48 -0.56 -5.19
N LEU A 216 15.47 0.04 -4.53
CA LEU A 216 14.06 -0.14 -4.87
C LEU A 216 13.56 0.84 -5.94
N GLY A 217 14.27 1.95 -6.12
CA GLY A 217 13.81 3.12 -6.85
C GLY A 217 13.11 4.12 -5.95
N ARG A 218 12.81 5.28 -6.50
CA ARG A 218 12.16 6.40 -5.81
C ARG A 218 10.90 6.81 -6.54
N GLN A 219 9.94 7.31 -5.80
CA GLN A 219 8.70 7.83 -6.31
C GLN A 219 8.96 9.13 -7.10
N ARG A 220 8.17 9.38 -8.12
CA ARG A 220 8.20 10.63 -8.89
C ARG A 220 7.35 11.69 -8.22
N PHE A 221 7.62 12.95 -8.52
CA PHE A 221 6.81 14.08 -8.06
C PHE A 221 5.36 13.96 -8.55
N LEU A 222 4.45 14.39 -7.70
CA LEU A 222 3.02 14.47 -7.96
C LEU A 222 2.68 15.83 -8.58
N PRO A 223 1.55 15.94 -9.27
CA PRO A 223 1.06 17.25 -9.73
C PRO A 223 0.73 18.17 -8.55
N ASP A 224 1.10 19.43 -8.67
CA ASP A 224 1.04 20.44 -7.62
C ASP A 224 -0.35 20.69 -7.04
N TRP A 225 -1.39 20.50 -7.84
CA TRP A 225 -2.77 20.74 -7.49
C TRP A 225 -3.35 19.75 -6.45
N ILE A 226 -2.74 18.59 -6.25
CA ILE A 226 -3.25 17.56 -5.32
C ILE A 226 -3.28 18.04 -3.87
N TYR A 227 -2.47 19.03 -3.53
CA TYR A 227 -2.39 19.64 -2.21
C TYR A 227 -3.33 20.85 -2.04
N ASP A 228 -4.13 21.22 -3.04
CA ASP A 228 -4.96 22.43 -3.01
C ASP A 228 -6.29 22.24 -2.28
N GLY A 229 -6.57 21.08 -1.71
CA GLY A 229 -7.79 20.78 -0.96
C GLY A 229 -8.14 19.30 -0.97
N ALA A 230 -9.42 18.98 -0.83
CA ALA A 230 -9.91 17.61 -0.84
C ALA A 230 -10.31 17.13 -2.25
N ILE A 231 -10.16 15.83 -2.50
CA ILE A 231 -10.72 15.13 -3.66
C ILE A 231 -11.97 14.38 -3.22
N LEU A 232 -13.13 14.80 -3.71
CA LEU A 232 -14.40 14.12 -3.43
C LEU A 232 -14.55 12.87 -4.28
N ALA A 233 -15.04 11.79 -3.70
CA ALA A 233 -15.58 10.68 -4.46
C ALA A 233 -17.05 10.94 -4.78
N VAL A 234 -17.44 10.84 -6.06
CA VAL A 234 -18.83 10.95 -6.48
C VAL A 234 -19.11 9.96 -7.62
N GLN A 235 -20.04 9.05 -7.39
CA GLN A 235 -20.51 8.09 -8.38
C GLN A 235 -21.90 8.51 -8.91
N GLY A 236 -22.28 8.04 -10.08
CA GLY A 236 -23.63 8.22 -10.64
C GLY A 236 -23.78 9.37 -11.66
N GLY A 237 -22.68 9.79 -12.28
CA GLY A 237 -22.70 10.63 -13.46
C GLY A 237 -22.40 12.11 -13.24
N THR A 238 -22.20 12.85 -14.36
CA THR A 238 -21.78 14.26 -14.38
C THR A 238 -22.73 15.20 -13.64
N TYR A 239 -24.03 14.98 -13.76
CA TYR A 239 -25.02 15.81 -13.04
C TYR A 239 -24.87 15.71 -11.52
N ARG A 240 -24.71 14.49 -10.99
CA ARG A 240 -24.51 14.27 -9.55
C ARG A 240 -23.19 14.89 -9.07
N ILE A 241 -22.13 14.77 -9.86
CA ILE A 241 -20.84 15.42 -9.56
C ILE A 241 -21.03 16.92 -9.37
N GLU A 242 -21.68 17.61 -10.32
CA GLU A 242 -21.88 19.05 -10.24
C GLU A 242 -22.71 19.48 -9.03
N GLN A 243 -23.75 18.70 -8.69
CA GLN A 243 -24.54 18.95 -7.48
C GLN A 243 -23.70 18.85 -6.20
N LYS A 244 -22.83 17.83 -6.10
CA LYS A 244 -22.02 17.60 -4.89
C LYS A 244 -20.88 18.58 -4.75
N ILE A 245 -20.20 18.93 -5.88
CA ILE A 245 -19.21 20.01 -5.90
C ILE A 245 -19.84 21.31 -5.42
N ARG A 246 -20.99 21.68 -5.99
CA ARG A 246 -21.68 22.92 -5.61
C ARG A 246 -22.05 22.95 -4.13
N ALA A 247 -22.66 21.88 -3.61
CA ALA A 247 -23.02 21.81 -2.20
C ALA A 247 -21.80 21.93 -1.26
N ALA A 248 -20.69 21.29 -1.60
CA ALA A 248 -19.45 21.39 -0.82
C ALA A 248 -18.86 22.81 -0.87
N GLN A 249 -18.79 23.43 -2.05
CA GLN A 249 -18.25 24.79 -2.23
C GLN A 249 -19.14 25.88 -1.60
N GLU A 250 -20.46 25.76 -1.71
CA GLU A 250 -21.41 26.66 -1.02
C GLU A 250 -21.29 26.56 0.51
N GLY A 251 -20.88 25.42 1.02
CA GLY A 251 -20.54 25.21 2.43
C GLY A 251 -19.11 25.61 2.82
N GLY A 252 -18.34 26.21 1.87
CA GLY A 252 -16.99 26.72 2.12
C GLY A 252 -15.88 25.71 1.96
N ALA A 253 -16.15 24.47 1.53
CA ALA A 253 -15.13 23.46 1.36
C ALA A 253 -14.19 23.77 0.17
N LYS A 254 -12.90 23.50 0.36
CA LYS A 254 -11.87 23.67 -0.68
C LYS A 254 -11.68 22.34 -1.42
N ILE A 255 -12.29 22.23 -2.58
CA ILE A 255 -12.28 21.02 -3.41
C ILE A 255 -11.32 21.22 -4.58
N CYS A 256 -10.26 20.42 -4.66
CA CYS A 256 -9.29 20.44 -5.75
C CYS A 256 -9.53 19.36 -6.80
N GLY A 257 -10.37 18.35 -6.51
CA GLY A 257 -10.65 17.30 -7.45
C GLY A 257 -11.91 16.50 -7.16
N VAL A 258 -12.32 15.72 -8.15
CA VAL A 258 -13.38 14.72 -8.05
C VAL A 258 -12.87 13.41 -8.62
N TRP A 259 -13.09 12.33 -7.91
CA TRP A 259 -12.80 10.99 -8.33
C TRP A 259 -14.10 10.21 -8.57
N SER A 260 -14.23 9.62 -9.75
CA SER A 260 -15.38 8.80 -10.13
C SER A 260 -14.91 7.44 -10.63
N GLN A 261 -15.10 6.40 -9.81
CA GLN A 261 -14.73 5.05 -10.23
C GLN A 261 -15.63 4.50 -11.35
N ASP A 262 -16.90 4.90 -11.38
CA ASP A 262 -17.92 4.42 -12.32
C ASP A 262 -18.01 5.20 -13.64
N TRP A 263 -16.97 5.97 -13.99
CA TRP A 263 -16.93 6.72 -15.26
C TRP A 263 -17.13 5.83 -16.49
N CYS A 264 -16.83 4.54 -16.36
CA CYS A 264 -17.00 3.51 -17.41
C CYS A 264 -18.25 2.64 -17.21
N GLY A 265 -19.17 3.06 -16.34
CA GLY A 265 -20.38 2.34 -15.99
C GLY A 265 -20.25 1.47 -14.74
N PHE A 266 -21.38 0.99 -14.26
CA PHE A 266 -21.48 0.16 -13.07
C PHE A 266 -22.50 -0.96 -13.20
N ARG A 267 -22.47 -1.88 -12.25
CA ARG A 267 -23.52 -2.87 -11.99
C ARG A 267 -23.89 -2.90 -10.52
N ARG A 268 -25.12 -3.24 -10.21
CA ARG A 268 -25.55 -3.54 -8.84
C ARG A 268 -25.52 -5.05 -8.61
N THR A 269 -24.91 -5.45 -7.51
CA THR A 269 -24.77 -6.84 -7.09
C THR A 269 -25.06 -6.95 -5.60
N ASP A 270 -25.05 -8.16 -5.04
CA ASP A 270 -25.22 -8.37 -3.60
C ASP A 270 -24.09 -7.74 -2.77
N PHE A 271 -22.92 -7.58 -3.35
CA PHE A 271 -21.80 -6.86 -2.73
C PHE A 271 -22.06 -5.34 -2.70
N GLY A 272 -22.81 -4.82 -3.65
CA GLY A 272 -23.14 -3.39 -3.76
C GLY A 272 -22.91 -2.84 -5.16
N TYR A 273 -22.30 -1.65 -5.20
CA TYR A 273 -22.01 -0.91 -6.43
C TYR A 273 -20.65 -1.32 -6.96
N GLN A 274 -20.60 -1.98 -8.11
CA GLN A 274 -19.36 -2.48 -8.72
C GLN A 274 -19.14 -1.87 -10.10
N VAL A 275 -17.90 -1.45 -10.37
CA VAL A 275 -17.48 -0.86 -11.65
C VAL A 275 -17.62 -1.87 -12.77
N MET A 276 -17.99 -1.41 -13.97
CA MET A 276 -18.28 -2.26 -15.14
C MET A 276 -17.03 -2.89 -15.78
N TRP A 277 -15.85 -2.42 -15.49
CA TRP A 277 -14.58 -2.85 -16.10
C TRP A 277 -14.59 -2.90 -17.63
N ASN A 278 -14.99 -1.78 -18.21
CA ASN A 278 -15.01 -1.54 -19.64
C ASN A 278 -14.44 -0.15 -19.93
N TRP A 279 -13.15 -0.02 -19.99
CA TRP A 279 -12.37 1.22 -19.98
C TRP A 279 -12.72 2.19 -21.10
N GLN A 280 -14.00 2.48 -21.19
CA GLN A 280 -14.62 3.45 -22.09
C GLN A 280 -15.67 4.24 -21.31
N ARG A 281 -15.77 5.52 -21.58
CA ARG A 281 -16.77 6.39 -20.96
C ARG A 281 -18.19 5.81 -21.11
N ASP A 282 -18.90 5.69 -20.02
CA ASP A 282 -20.35 5.39 -20.05
C ASP A 282 -21.11 6.59 -20.61
N ARG A 283 -21.76 6.39 -21.75
CA ARG A 283 -22.44 7.49 -22.45
C ARG A 283 -23.79 7.85 -21.82
N GLY A 284 -24.38 6.99 -20.99
CA GLY A 284 -25.62 7.27 -20.28
C GLY A 284 -25.39 8.18 -19.07
N LEU A 285 -24.44 7.82 -18.21
CA LEU A 285 -24.12 8.55 -16.99
C LEU A 285 -23.21 9.76 -17.23
N TYR A 286 -22.25 9.62 -18.14
CA TYR A 286 -21.17 10.59 -18.37
C TYR A 286 -21.19 11.11 -19.82
N GLN A 287 -22.39 11.42 -20.35
CA GLN A 287 -22.59 11.77 -21.75
C GLN A 287 -21.66 12.90 -22.24
N ASP A 288 -21.45 13.91 -21.42
CA ASP A 288 -20.71 15.13 -21.71
C ASP A 288 -19.38 15.27 -20.97
N LEU A 289 -18.85 14.18 -20.38
CA LEU A 289 -17.67 14.20 -19.53
C LEU A 289 -16.46 14.91 -20.17
N ASN A 290 -16.23 14.69 -21.46
CA ASN A 290 -15.13 15.32 -22.20
C ASN A 290 -15.27 16.84 -22.37
N LYS A 291 -16.47 17.39 -22.17
CA LYS A 291 -16.72 18.85 -22.13
C LYS A 291 -16.62 19.35 -20.68
N LYS A 292 -17.12 18.56 -19.73
CA LYS A 292 -17.15 18.91 -18.30
C LYS A 292 -15.78 18.94 -17.65
N ILE A 293 -14.89 18.01 -17.98
CA ILE A 293 -13.53 18.01 -17.43
C ILE A 293 -12.80 19.34 -17.67
N PRO A 294 -12.72 19.89 -18.90
CA PRO A 294 -12.12 21.22 -19.10
C PRO A 294 -12.83 22.35 -18.34
N GLU A 295 -14.17 22.31 -18.23
CA GLU A 295 -14.95 23.30 -17.47
C GLU A 295 -14.61 23.26 -15.98
N TRP A 296 -14.47 22.07 -15.39
CA TRP A 296 -14.08 21.89 -13.99
C TRP A 296 -12.63 22.29 -13.76
N LYS A 297 -11.73 21.89 -14.66
CA LYS A 297 -10.31 22.23 -14.58
C LYS A 297 -10.05 23.73 -14.62
N ALA A 298 -10.83 24.46 -15.42
CA ALA A 298 -10.78 25.93 -15.45
C ALA A 298 -11.22 26.58 -14.12
N LYS A 299 -11.90 25.83 -13.24
CA LYS A 299 -12.29 26.23 -11.88
C LYS A 299 -11.36 25.65 -10.79
N GLY A 300 -10.23 25.04 -11.19
CA GLY A 300 -9.30 24.40 -10.27
C GLY A 300 -9.77 23.04 -9.73
N ILE A 301 -10.73 22.37 -10.39
CA ILE A 301 -11.24 21.06 -10.00
C ILE A 301 -10.79 20.02 -11.03
N HIS A 302 -9.95 19.12 -10.61
CA HIS A 302 -9.37 18.06 -11.43
C HIS A 302 -10.23 16.80 -11.42
N PHE A 303 -10.27 16.05 -12.51
CA PHE A 303 -11.07 14.84 -12.62
C PHE A 303 -10.21 13.58 -12.65
N LEU A 304 -10.53 12.64 -11.76
CA LEU A 304 -9.87 11.35 -11.64
C LEU A 304 -10.84 10.21 -11.97
N GLY A 305 -10.33 9.23 -12.69
CA GLY A 305 -11.04 8.00 -13.03
C GLY A 305 -10.55 6.78 -12.26
N TYR A 306 -10.79 5.61 -12.84
CA TYR A 306 -10.45 4.29 -12.32
C TYR A 306 -10.10 3.35 -13.47
N ILE A 307 -9.11 2.50 -13.29
CA ILE A 307 -8.77 1.41 -14.21
C ILE A 307 -8.15 0.25 -13.43
N ASN A 308 -8.26 -0.96 -13.93
CA ASN A 308 -7.57 -2.13 -13.42
C ASN A 308 -7.19 -3.09 -14.56
N PRO A 309 -6.37 -4.14 -14.35
CA PRO A 309 -5.92 -5.02 -15.43
C PRO A 309 -6.97 -6.03 -15.92
N PHE A 310 -8.21 -5.93 -15.48
CA PHE A 310 -9.29 -6.84 -15.88
C PHE A 310 -10.24 -6.20 -16.89
N MET A 311 -11.00 -7.06 -17.57
CA MET A 311 -12.07 -6.70 -18.49
C MET A 311 -13.29 -7.58 -18.24
N ALA A 312 -14.47 -6.99 -18.16
CA ALA A 312 -15.73 -7.71 -17.99
C ALA A 312 -16.08 -8.48 -19.27
N VAL A 313 -16.38 -9.77 -19.13
CA VAL A 313 -16.52 -10.70 -20.28
C VAL A 313 -17.68 -10.35 -21.23
N GLU A 314 -18.70 -9.66 -20.77
CA GLU A 314 -19.85 -9.24 -21.57
C GLU A 314 -19.59 -7.98 -22.41
N LYS A 315 -18.40 -7.36 -22.31
CA LYS A 315 -18.07 -6.08 -22.97
C LYS A 315 -17.21 -6.24 -24.21
N ASP A 316 -17.30 -5.27 -25.13
CA ASP A 316 -16.59 -5.31 -26.41
C ASP A 316 -15.08 -5.24 -26.24
N LEU A 317 -14.59 -4.57 -25.20
CA LEU A 317 -13.17 -4.50 -24.90
C LEU A 317 -12.58 -5.89 -24.64
N TYR A 318 -13.26 -6.71 -23.83
CA TYR A 318 -12.89 -8.09 -23.62
C TYR A 318 -12.98 -8.90 -24.92
N ARG A 319 -14.09 -8.80 -25.66
CA ARG A 319 -14.27 -9.54 -26.92
C ARG A 319 -13.16 -9.27 -27.92
N TYR A 320 -12.70 -8.03 -27.97
CA TYR A 320 -11.54 -7.67 -28.78
C TYR A 320 -10.26 -8.31 -28.26
N ALA A 321 -9.93 -8.13 -26.96
CA ALA A 321 -8.73 -8.68 -26.34
C ALA A 321 -8.63 -10.19 -26.45
N SER A 322 -9.75 -10.90 -26.24
CA SER A 322 -9.85 -12.36 -26.37
C SER A 322 -9.52 -12.82 -27.79
N ARG A 323 -10.13 -12.19 -28.81
CA ARG A 323 -9.84 -12.50 -30.24
C ARG A 323 -8.41 -12.26 -30.64
N GLN A 324 -7.72 -11.27 -30.04
CA GLN A 324 -6.32 -10.95 -30.28
C GLN A 324 -5.35 -11.83 -29.46
N GLY A 325 -5.87 -12.66 -28.55
CA GLY A 325 -5.03 -13.45 -27.64
C GLY A 325 -4.29 -12.61 -26.60
N TYR A 326 -4.89 -11.50 -26.14
CA TYR A 326 -4.28 -10.56 -25.19
C TYR A 326 -4.53 -10.91 -23.74
N CYS A 327 -5.39 -11.87 -23.46
CA CYS A 327 -5.72 -12.30 -22.10
C CYS A 327 -4.79 -13.42 -21.60
N VAL A 328 -4.58 -13.44 -20.30
CA VAL A 328 -3.95 -14.59 -19.60
C VAL A 328 -4.74 -15.87 -19.90
N LYS A 329 -4.05 -16.99 -20.13
CA LYS A 329 -4.67 -18.26 -20.53
C LYS A 329 -4.66 -19.27 -19.37
N ASN A 330 -5.62 -20.19 -19.38
CA ASN A 330 -5.60 -21.40 -18.57
C ASN A 330 -4.83 -22.52 -19.26
N GLN A 331 -4.64 -23.65 -18.60
CA GLN A 331 -3.91 -24.82 -19.13
C GLN A 331 -4.56 -25.44 -20.38
N ARG A 332 -5.81 -25.11 -20.72
CA ARG A 332 -6.52 -25.56 -21.93
C ARG A 332 -6.35 -24.57 -23.09
N GLY A 333 -5.65 -23.45 -22.88
CA GLY A 333 -5.47 -22.39 -23.87
C GLY A 333 -6.65 -21.42 -23.99
N GLU A 334 -7.66 -21.54 -23.13
CA GLU A 334 -8.80 -20.63 -23.04
C GLU A 334 -8.42 -19.40 -22.21
N ASP A 335 -9.17 -18.28 -22.33
CA ASP A 335 -9.00 -17.13 -21.45
C ASP A 335 -9.23 -17.55 -19.98
N TYR A 336 -8.30 -17.19 -19.11
CA TYR A 336 -8.42 -17.49 -17.69
C TYR A 336 -9.42 -16.51 -17.06
N LEU A 337 -10.63 -16.99 -16.77
CA LEU A 337 -11.66 -16.18 -16.15
C LEU A 337 -11.56 -16.27 -14.63
N VAL A 338 -11.44 -15.11 -13.99
CA VAL A 338 -11.46 -14.97 -12.54
C VAL A 338 -12.77 -14.35 -12.12
N THR A 339 -13.49 -15.02 -11.22
CA THR A 339 -14.68 -14.41 -10.60
C THR A 339 -14.23 -13.58 -9.43
N ILE A 340 -14.28 -12.26 -9.58
CA ILE A 340 -13.97 -11.32 -8.51
C ILE A 340 -15.29 -10.88 -7.89
N THR A 341 -15.46 -11.18 -6.63
CA THR A 341 -16.67 -10.96 -5.85
C THR A 341 -17.90 -11.63 -6.46
N THR A 342 -18.41 -11.15 -7.60
CA THR A 342 -19.73 -11.57 -8.12
C THR A 342 -19.79 -11.85 -9.62
N PHE A 343 -18.81 -11.43 -10.41
CA PHE A 343 -18.84 -11.60 -11.87
C PHE A 343 -17.48 -12.03 -12.44
N PRO A 344 -17.48 -12.80 -13.56
CA PRO A 344 -16.25 -13.22 -14.20
C PRO A 344 -15.61 -12.08 -15.00
N ALA A 345 -14.29 -12.02 -14.96
CA ALA A 345 -13.47 -11.11 -15.75
C ALA A 345 -12.20 -11.80 -16.25
N ALA A 346 -11.65 -11.31 -17.34
CA ALA A 346 -10.38 -11.77 -17.88
C ALA A 346 -9.31 -10.72 -17.62
N MET A 347 -8.12 -11.18 -17.23
CA MET A 347 -6.96 -10.32 -17.00
C MET A 347 -6.14 -10.18 -18.29
N ILE A 348 -5.63 -8.96 -18.54
CA ILE A 348 -4.67 -8.71 -19.60
C ILE A 348 -3.34 -9.43 -19.30
N ASP A 349 -2.73 -10.05 -20.31
CA ASP A 349 -1.41 -10.65 -20.17
C ASP A 349 -0.30 -9.59 -20.33
N LEU A 350 0.24 -9.13 -19.22
CA LEU A 350 1.32 -8.13 -19.18
C LEU A 350 2.67 -8.65 -19.74
N THR A 351 2.77 -9.94 -20.07
CA THR A 351 3.95 -10.50 -20.73
C THR A 351 3.83 -10.53 -22.24
N ASN A 352 2.64 -10.22 -22.79
CA ASN A 352 2.43 -10.12 -24.23
C ASN A 352 2.72 -8.67 -24.68
N PRO A 353 3.79 -8.43 -25.50
CA PRO A 353 4.14 -7.07 -25.92
C PRO A 353 3.02 -6.34 -26.68
N LYS A 354 2.22 -7.07 -27.48
CA LYS A 354 1.10 -6.48 -28.22
C LYS A 354 -0.05 -6.08 -27.28
N ALA A 355 -0.31 -6.90 -26.28
CA ALA A 355 -1.30 -6.59 -25.25
C ALA A 355 -0.86 -5.39 -24.38
N TRP A 356 0.42 -5.32 -24.04
CA TRP A 356 1.03 -4.21 -23.33
C TRP A 356 0.82 -2.87 -24.05
N GLU A 357 1.21 -2.80 -25.34
CA GLU A 357 1.03 -1.58 -26.14
C GLU A 357 -0.45 -1.20 -26.31
N TRP A 358 -1.31 -2.19 -26.58
CA TRP A 358 -2.74 -1.97 -26.72
C TRP A 358 -3.36 -1.41 -25.44
N TYR A 359 -2.95 -1.90 -24.27
CA TYR A 359 -3.50 -1.40 -23.01
C TYR A 359 -2.99 -0.01 -22.65
N LYS A 360 -1.74 0.32 -22.97
CA LYS A 360 -1.24 1.70 -22.89
C LYS A 360 -2.06 2.63 -23.80
N ASP A 361 -2.40 2.18 -25.00
CA ASP A 361 -3.25 2.94 -25.91
C ASP A 361 -4.65 3.19 -25.37
N ILE A 362 -5.23 2.25 -24.62
CA ILE A 362 -6.50 2.46 -23.92
C ILE A 362 -6.34 3.59 -22.90
N ILE A 363 -5.30 3.56 -22.08
CA ILE A 363 -5.03 4.62 -21.09
C ILE A 363 -4.84 5.97 -21.78
N LYS A 364 -4.00 6.02 -22.82
CA LYS A 364 -3.73 7.27 -23.56
C LYS A 364 -4.98 7.87 -24.20
N ARG A 365 -5.81 7.03 -24.84
CA ARG A 365 -7.01 7.52 -25.57
C ARG A 365 -8.22 7.75 -24.66
N ASN A 366 -8.49 6.81 -23.74
CA ASN A 366 -9.75 6.79 -23.03
C ASN A 366 -9.71 7.48 -21.66
N LEU A 367 -8.50 7.63 -21.06
CA LEU A 367 -8.33 8.37 -19.82
C LEU A 367 -7.66 9.73 -20.08
N ILE A 368 -6.41 9.74 -20.54
CA ILE A 368 -5.66 10.99 -20.80
C ILE A 368 -6.33 11.80 -21.92
N GLY A 369 -6.76 11.12 -22.99
CA GLY A 369 -7.35 11.77 -24.18
C GLY A 369 -8.71 12.42 -23.94
N ILE A 370 -9.44 12.07 -22.89
CA ILE A 370 -10.66 12.77 -22.48
C ILE A 370 -10.40 13.86 -21.42
N GLY A 371 -9.14 14.04 -21.00
CA GLY A 371 -8.71 15.10 -20.12
C GLY A 371 -8.57 14.72 -18.64
N MET A 372 -8.59 13.44 -18.27
CA MET A 372 -8.38 13.03 -16.88
C MET A 372 -7.01 13.46 -16.38
N ASP A 373 -6.96 13.97 -15.15
CA ASP A 373 -5.76 14.40 -14.46
C ASP A 373 -5.16 13.29 -13.58
N GLY A 374 -5.85 12.16 -13.45
CA GLY A 374 -5.37 10.99 -12.73
C GLY A 374 -6.38 9.86 -12.65
N TRP A 375 -5.97 8.76 -11.99
CA TRP A 375 -6.85 7.61 -11.78
C TRP A 375 -6.35 6.67 -10.67
N MET A 376 -7.27 5.91 -10.10
CA MET A 376 -6.95 4.72 -9.32
C MET A 376 -6.57 3.59 -10.29
N ALA A 377 -5.35 3.10 -10.19
CA ALA A 377 -4.87 1.91 -10.90
C ALA A 377 -4.95 0.70 -9.95
N ASP A 378 -6.15 0.17 -9.85
CA ASP A 378 -6.53 -0.86 -8.89
C ASP A 378 -6.03 -2.26 -9.26
N PHE A 379 -6.07 -3.19 -8.31
CA PHE A 379 -5.62 -4.56 -8.47
C PHE A 379 -4.13 -4.70 -8.84
N GLY A 380 -3.76 -5.88 -9.34
CA GLY A 380 -2.39 -6.29 -9.71
C GLY A 380 -1.94 -7.54 -8.97
N GLU A 381 -2.53 -7.88 -7.85
CA GLU A 381 -2.17 -9.00 -6.99
C GLU A 381 -2.83 -10.34 -7.41
N TYR A 382 -3.64 -10.36 -8.45
CA TYR A 382 -4.52 -11.48 -8.79
C TYR A 382 -4.00 -12.41 -9.90
N LEU A 383 -2.74 -12.34 -10.29
CA LEU A 383 -2.22 -13.28 -11.30
C LEU A 383 -2.35 -14.72 -10.81
N PRO A 384 -3.14 -15.60 -11.47
CA PRO A 384 -3.17 -17.02 -11.12
C PRO A 384 -1.80 -17.68 -11.36
N VAL A 385 -1.30 -18.44 -10.38
CA VAL A 385 0.03 -19.10 -10.53
C VAL A 385 -0.02 -20.38 -11.35
N ASP A 386 -1.22 -20.86 -11.69
CA ASP A 386 -1.48 -22.00 -12.57
C ASP A 386 -1.88 -21.60 -14.01
N CYS A 387 -1.72 -20.32 -14.34
CA CYS A 387 -2.02 -19.81 -15.68
C CYS A 387 -0.91 -20.13 -16.70
N VAL A 388 -1.20 -19.81 -17.94
CA VAL A 388 -0.22 -19.84 -19.05
C VAL A 388 -0.05 -18.42 -19.58
N LEU A 389 1.20 -17.96 -19.61
CA LEU A 389 1.58 -16.63 -20.06
C LEU A 389 2.18 -16.66 -21.46
N HIS A 390 1.96 -15.61 -22.22
CA HIS A 390 2.51 -15.44 -23.56
C HIS A 390 4.04 -15.61 -23.62
N SER A 391 4.74 -15.12 -22.60
CA SER A 391 6.20 -15.21 -22.51
C SER A 391 6.72 -16.63 -22.25
N GLY A 392 5.86 -17.57 -21.84
CA GLY A 392 6.26 -18.90 -21.37
C GLY A 392 6.98 -18.89 -20.01
N GLN A 393 7.09 -17.75 -19.35
CA GLN A 393 7.68 -17.67 -18.01
C GLN A 393 6.76 -18.33 -16.98
N ASP A 394 7.35 -18.84 -15.91
CA ASP A 394 6.62 -19.40 -14.78
C ASP A 394 5.76 -18.31 -14.10
N PRO A 395 4.43 -18.41 -14.12
CA PRO A 395 3.55 -17.42 -13.51
C PRO A 395 3.78 -17.28 -12.01
N TYR A 396 4.21 -18.34 -11.35
CA TYR A 396 4.56 -18.33 -9.95
C TYR A 396 5.67 -17.31 -9.62
N LEU A 397 6.71 -17.19 -10.48
CA LEU A 397 7.78 -16.22 -10.31
C LEU A 397 7.39 -14.80 -10.74
N LEU A 398 6.25 -14.64 -11.40
CA LEU A 398 5.73 -13.35 -11.83
C LEU A 398 4.60 -12.82 -10.93
N HIS A 399 3.96 -13.69 -10.15
CA HIS A 399 2.81 -13.33 -9.32
C HIS A 399 3.10 -12.11 -8.44
N ASN A 400 4.12 -12.16 -7.60
CA ASN A 400 4.51 -11.03 -6.74
C ASN A 400 4.93 -9.79 -7.53
N ARG A 401 5.47 -9.95 -8.73
CA ARG A 401 5.94 -8.85 -9.58
C ARG A 401 4.84 -8.22 -10.43
N TRP A 402 3.71 -8.88 -10.55
CA TRP A 402 2.61 -8.41 -11.40
C TRP A 402 2.12 -7.02 -11.05
N PRO A 403 1.96 -6.63 -9.77
CA PRO A 403 1.62 -5.26 -9.40
C PRO A 403 2.63 -4.22 -9.89
N ALA A 404 3.94 -4.52 -9.79
CA ALA A 404 4.97 -3.61 -10.28
C ALA A 404 4.96 -3.48 -11.81
N MET A 405 4.63 -4.56 -12.54
CA MET A 405 4.44 -4.53 -13.99
C MET A 405 3.20 -3.70 -14.37
N TRP A 406 2.10 -3.84 -13.61
CA TRP A 406 0.90 -3.02 -13.78
C TRP A 406 1.19 -1.52 -13.54
N ALA A 407 1.88 -1.18 -12.46
CA ALA A 407 2.31 0.19 -12.20
C ALA A 407 3.21 0.74 -13.33
N LYS A 408 4.14 -0.09 -13.83
CA LYS A 408 5.03 0.27 -14.95
C LYS A 408 4.25 0.60 -16.22
N LEU A 409 3.25 -0.19 -16.58
CA LEU A 409 2.40 0.05 -17.74
C LEU A 409 1.69 1.41 -17.67
N ASN A 410 1.11 1.73 -16.50
CA ASN A 410 0.47 3.02 -16.25
C ASN A 410 1.47 4.18 -16.36
N ALA A 411 2.64 4.05 -15.74
CA ALA A 411 3.70 5.07 -15.81
C ALA A 411 4.19 5.30 -17.24
N GLU A 412 4.38 4.23 -18.03
CA GLU A 412 4.78 4.33 -19.44
C GLU A 412 3.73 5.04 -20.28
N ALA A 413 2.44 4.73 -20.09
CA ALA A 413 1.36 5.39 -20.81
C ALA A 413 1.34 6.91 -20.56
N ILE A 414 1.54 7.35 -19.31
CA ILE A 414 1.62 8.78 -18.95
C ILE A 414 2.86 9.43 -19.58
N ARG A 415 4.03 8.77 -19.50
CA ARG A 415 5.29 9.27 -20.08
C ARG A 415 5.19 9.41 -21.59
N GLU A 416 4.66 8.42 -22.28
CA GLU A 416 4.47 8.45 -23.74
C GLU A 416 3.49 9.53 -24.18
N ALA A 417 2.53 9.88 -23.32
CA ALA A 417 1.63 11.00 -23.56
C ALA A 417 2.25 12.38 -23.23
N GLY A 418 3.48 12.42 -22.69
CA GLY A 418 4.14 13.68 -22.29
C GLY A 418 3.48 14.38 -21.11
N LYS A 419 2.80 13.62 -20.20
CA LYS A 419 1.95 14.16 -19.12
C LYS A 419 2.47 13.87 -17.71
N GLU A 420 3.74 13.56 -17.54
CA GLU A 420 4.32 13.13 -16.27
C GLU A 420 4.18 14.12 -15.11
N ARG A 421 4.08 15.43 -15.42
CA ARG A 421 3.90 16.51 -14.42
C ARG A 421 2.45 16.92 -14.19
N GLU A 422 1.53 16.48 -15.06
CA GLU A 422 0.13 16.89 -15.02
C GLU A 422 -0.79 15.78 -14.52
N VAL A 423 -0.43 14.52 -14.81
CA VAL A 423 -1.26 13.34 -14.56
C VAL A 423 -0.57 12.38 -13.61
N PHE A 424 -1.31 11.86 -12.64
CA PHE A 424 -0.81 10.85 -11.73
C PHE A 424 -1.77 9.67 -11.62
N PHE A 425 -1.30 8.59 -11.05
CA PHE A 425 -2.12 7.46 -10.64
C PHE A 425 -1.66 6.99 -9.26
N PHE A 426 -2.51 6.22 -8.61
CA PHE A 426 -2.19 5.57 -7.35
C PHE A 426 -2.61 4.10 -7.40
N THR A 427 -1.81 3.24 -6.75
CA THR A 427 -2.00 1.79 -6.76
C THR A 427 -2.30 1.28 -5.35
N ARG A 428 -3.00 0.13 -5.23
CA ARG A 428 -3.11 -0.59 -3.96
C ARG A 428 -2.06 -1.70 -3.83
N ALA A 429 -1.72 -2.34 -4.93
CA ALA A 429 -0.84 -3.48 -4.92
C ALA A 429 0.59 -3.10 -5.33
N GLY A 430 1.56 -3.80 -4.74
CA GLY A 430 2.96 -3.54 -5.00
C GLY A 430 3.89 -4.69 -4.62
N TYR A 431 5.12 -4.57 -5.08
CA TYR A 431 6.25 -5.45 -4.79
C TYR A 431 7.55 -4.65 -4.99
N THR A 432 8.70 -5.31 -4.86
CA THR A 432 10.01 -4.71 -5.19
C THR A 432 9.95 -3.92 -6.51
N GLN A 433 10.53 -2.73 -6.53
CA GLN A 433 10.55 -1.77 -7.64
C GLN A 433 9.23 -1.01 -7.93
N THR A 434 8.14 -1.28 -7.24
CA THR A 434 6.92 -0.48 -7.42
C THR A 434 7.16 1.02 -7.20
N PRO A 435 8.01 1.48 -6.24
CA PRO A 435 8.29 2.92 -6.07
C PRO A 435 8.87 3.61 -7.30
N MET A 436 9.52 2.88 -8.22
CA MET A 436 10.03 3.45 -9.49
C MET A 436 8.90 3.90 -10.43
N TYR A 437 7.72 3.33 -10.29
CA TYR A 437 6.62 3.49 -11.24
C TYR A 437 5.40 4.15 -10.63
N SER A 438 4.94 3.68 -9.47
CA SER A 438 3.78 4.25 -8.78
C SER A 438 4.18 5.45 -7.93
N PRO A 439 3.63 6.65 -8.18
CA PRO A 439 3.98 7.82 -7.40
C PRO A 439 3.31 7.84 -6.01
N MET A 440 2.22 7.10 -5.83
CA MET A 440 1.44 7.06 -4.60
C MET A 440 0.70 5.73 -4.47
N MET A 441 0.43 5.31 -3.22
CA MET A 441 -0.47 4.19 -2.90
C MET A 441 -1.57 4.62 -1.95
N TRP A 442 -2.71 3.91 -2.01
CA TRP A 442 -3.64 3.92 -0.89
C TRP A 442 -3.56 2.58 -0.16
N THR A 443 -3.89 2.60 1.13
CA THR A 443 -3.73 1.45 2.04
C THR A 443 -4.86 0.42 1.92
N GLY A 444 -5.45 0.27 0.73
CA GLY A 444 -6.43 -0.76 0.40
C GLY A 444 -7.87 -0.44 0.80
N ASP A 445 -8.71 -1.46 0.75
CA ASP A 445 -10.18 -1.40 0.85
C ASP A 445 -10.66 -1.55 2.29
N HIS A 446 -10.26 -0.64 3.19
CA HIS A 446 -10.62 -0.69 4.60
C HIS A 446 -12.13 -0.83 4.84
N HIS A 447 -12.50 -1.56 5.88
CA HIS A 447 -13.87 -1.61 6.39
C HIS A 447 -14.31 -0.24 6.91
N VAL A 448 -15.61 0.06 6.75
CA VAL A 448 -16.24 1.29 7.28
C VAL A 448 -16.52 1.14 8.78
N ASP A 449 -15.51 0.75 9.57
CA ASP A 449 -15.60 0.51 11.01
C ASP A 449 -14.34 0.93 11.78
N TRP A 450 -14.31 0.61 13.08
CA TRP A 450 -13.25 0.96 14.02
C TRP A 450 -12.26 -0.18 14.28
N SER A 451 -12.26 -1.23 13.47
CA SER A 451 -11.37 -2.38 13.70
C SER A 451 -9.90 -2.02 13.52
N GLU A 452 -9.04 -2.69 14.32
CA GLU A 452 -7.59 -2.46 14.34
C GLU A 452 -6.86 -3.17 13.18
N ASP A 453 -7.54 -4.06 12.50
CA ASP A 453 -6.94 -4.94 11.48
C ASP A 453 -7.48 -4.71 10.06
N ASP A 454 -8.59 -3.99 9.91
CA ASP A 454 -9.15 -3.69 8.59
C ASP A 454 -10.02 -2.41 8.56
N GLY A 455 -10.23 -1.73 9.68
CA GLY A 455 -10.92 -0.45 9.77
C GLY A 455 -9.95 0.72 9.91
N ILE A 456 -10.43 1.84 10.45
CA ILE A 456 -9.61 3.05 10.65
C ILE A 456 -8.34 2.76 11.47
N GLY A 457 -8.40 1.80 12.41
CA GLY A 457 -7.26 1.43 13.26
C GLY A 457 -6.10 0.78 12.52
N SER A 458 -6.32 0.24 11.31
CA SER A 458 -5.28 -0.41 10.51
C SER A 458 -4.54 0.54 9.56
N VAL A 459 -5.05 1.74 9.35
CA VAL A 459 -4.47 2.72 8.38
C VAL A 459 -3.04 3.10 8.76
N ILE A 460 -2.81 3.41 10.03
CA ILE A 460 -1.49 3.88 10.48
C ILE A 460 -0.44 2.76 10.41
N PRO A 461 -0.67 1.55 10.97
CA PRO A 461 0.28 0.44 10.81
C PRO A 461 0.58 0.11 9.35
N ALA A 462 -0.42 0.09 8.46
CA ALA A 462 -0.24 -0.14 7.04
C ALA A 462 0.67 0.92 6.38
N THR A 463 0.39 2.19 6.65
CA THR A 463 1.19 3.32 6.16
C THR A 463 2.64 3.26 6.66
N LEU A 464 2.84 3.06 7.96
CA LEU A 464 4.18 3.04 8.57
C LEU A 464 5.01 1.82 8.15
N SER A 465 4.39 0.66 7.97
CA SER A 465 5.09 -0.53 7.46
C SER A 465 5.52 -0.36 6.00
N LEU A 466 4.68 0.26 5.14
CA LEU A 466 5.07 0.68 3.79
C LEU A 466 6.25 1.64 3.80
N ALA A 467 6.21 2.65 4.67
CA ALA A 467 7.30 3.61 4.86
C ALA A 467 8.63 2.92 5.18
N MET A 468 8.61 1.96 6.11
CA MET A 468 9.79 1.17 6.50
C MET A 468 10.20 0.12 5.46
N SER A 469 9.35 -0.12 4.45
CA SER A 469 9.63 -0.97 3.28
C SER A 469 10.12 -0.17 2.05
N GLY A 470 10.22 1.16 2.17
CA GLY A 470 10.72 2.05 1.11
C GLY A 470 9.65 2.61 0.17
N PHE A 471 8.37 2.60 0.57
CA PHE A 471 7.28 3.29 -0.13
C PHE A 471 6.73 4.43 0.76
N GLY A 472 7.11 5.66 0.47
CA GLY A 472 6.98 6.79 1.40
C GLY A 472 5.81 7.74 1.18
N VAL A 473 5.01 7.62 0.09
CA VAL A 473 3.85 8.49 -0.20
C VAL A 473 2.59 7.66 -0.26
N THR A 474 1.83 7.66 0.83
CA THR A 474 0.63 6.85 1.00
C THR A 474 -0.55 7.68 1.50
N HIS A 475 -1.77 7.22 1.24
CA HIS A 475 -3.00 7.78 1.80
C HIS A 475 -4.02 6.66 2.06
N SER A 476 -5.14 6.95 2.68
CA SER A 476 -6.28 6.03 2.82
C SER A 476 -7.53 6.59 2.16
N ASP A 477 -8.51 5.72 1.89
CA ASP A 477 -9.87 6.12 1.57
C ASP A 477 -10.50 6.82 2.76
N VAL A 478 -10.78 8.14 2.68
CA VAL A 478 -11.44 8.84 3.77
C VAL A 478 -12.83 8.26 4.00
N GLY A 479 -13.00 7.65 5.17
CA GLY A 479 -14.22 6.99 5.58
C GLY A 479 -14.28 5.48 5.27
N GLY A 480 -13.22 4.88 4.70
CA GLY A 480 -13.16 3.48 4.30
C GLY A 480 -13.98 3.16 3.04
N TYR A 481 -13.86 1.94 2.54
CA TYR A 481 -14.55 1.46 1.34
C TYR A 481 -15.57 0.36 1.64
N THR A 482 -15.14 -0.68 2.33
CA THR A 482 -15.89 -1.96 2.41
C THR A 482 -17.02 -1.91 3.41
N THR A 483 -18.23 -1.99 2.90
CA THR A 483 -19.47 -2.19 3.65
C THR A 483 -19.93 -3.64 3.51
N ILE A 484 -19.96 -4.39 4.62
CA ILE A 484 -20.37 -5.79 4.64
C ILE A 484 -21.54 -5.96 5.62
N SER A 485 -22.55 -6.71 5.22
CA SER A 485 -23.74 -7.03 6.05
C SER A 485 -24.44 -5.76 6.55
N ARG A 486 -24.53 -5.57 7.84
CA ARG A 486 -25.16 -4.39 8.50
C ARG A 486 -24.14 -3.32 8.92
N MET A 487 -22.87 -3.48 8.58
CA MET A 487 -21.84 -2.47 8.83
C MET A 487 -22.10 -1.29 7.89
N THR A 488 -22.19 -0.10 8.43
CA THR A 488 -22.34 1.15 7.66
C THR A 488 -21.49 2.23 8.28
N ARG A 489 -20.98 3.14 7.47
CA ARG A 489 -20.19 4.28 7.92
C ARG A 489 -21.03 5.23 8.74
N SER A 490 -20.65 5.42 10.00
CA SER A 490 -21.27 6.40 10.88
C SER A 490 -20.73 7.81 10.63
N ARG A 491 -21.48 8.82 11.11
CA ARG A 491 -21.04 10.23 11.09
C ARG A 491 -19.72 10.43 11.86
N GLU A 492 -19.62 9.84 13.05
CA GLU A 492 -18.40 9.96 13.87
C GLU A 492 -17.19 9.33 13.19
N LEU A 493 -17.33 8.13 12.62
CA LEU A 493 -16.25 7.47 11.89
C LEU A 493 -15.75 8.34 10.73
N LEU A 494 -16.66 8.90 9.94
CA LEU A 494 -16.29 9.77 8.83
C LEU A 494 -15.52 11.00 9.32
N ALA A 495 -16.05 11.70 10.36
CA ALA A 495 -15.40 12.88 10.92
C ALA A 495 -13.99 12.58 11.45
N ARG A 496 -13.81 11.47 12.19
CA ARG A 496 -12.47 11.07 12.68
C ARG A 496 -11.51 10.68 11.57
N TRP A 497 -12.02 10.07 10.50
CA TRP A 497 -11.21 9.76 9.32
C TRP A 497 -10.81 11.03 8.56
N GLU A 498 -11.70 12.00 8.44
CA GLU A 498 -11.40 13.33 7.88
C GLU A 498 -10.28 14.01 8.68
N GLU A 499 -10.40 14.09 10.01
CA GLU A 499 -9.40 14.67 10.92
C GLU A 499 -8.01 14.04 10.74
N MET A 500 -7.94 12.72 10.64
CA MET A 500 -6.68 12.00 10.40
C MET A 500 -6.09 12.34 9.02
N ASN A 501 -6.93 12.37 7.98
CA ASN A 501 -6.46 12.58 6.61
C ASN A 501 -6.12 14.03 6.27
N VAL A 502 -6.47 15.01 7.09
CA VAL A 502 -5.90 16.38 6.98
C VAL A 502 -4.37 16.29 6.97
N PHE A 503 -3.80 15.44 7.82
CA PHE A 503 -2.38 15.27 8.05
C PHE A 503 -1.79 14.06 7.29
N SER A 504 -2.22 13.86 6.06
CA SER A 504 -1.73 12.83 5.13
C SER A 504 -1.32 13.47 3.79
N PRO A 505 -0.58 12.77 2.92
CA PRO A 505 -0.21 13.31 1.61
C PRO A 505 -1.38 13.65 0.69
N LEU A 506 -2.54 13.02 0.86
CA LEU A 506 -3.71 13.24 0.01
C LEU A 506 -5.00 13.04 0.79
N MET A 507 -5.89 14.03 0.76
CA MET A 507 -7.23 13.92 1.33
C MET A 507 -8.23 13.51 0.25
N ARG A 508 -8.41 12.20 0.04
CA ARG A 508 -9.31 11.63 -0.97
C ARG A 508 -10.39 10.77 -0.33
N PHE A 509 -11.63 11.12 -0.60
CA PHE A 509 -12.81 10.40 -0.12
C PHE A 509 -13.11 9.14 -0.93
N HIS A 510 -13.87 8.22 -0.33
CA HIS A 510 -14.54 7.11 -1.02
C HIS A 510 -16.02 7.05 -0.61
N GLU A 511 -16.93 6.94 -1.59
CA GLU A 511 -18.37 6.73 -1.28
C GLU A 511 -18.66 5.33 -0.72
N GLY A 512 -17.73 4.36 -0.90
CA GLY A 512 -17.86 2.97 -0.52
C GLY A 512 -18.55 2.12 -1.60
N ASN A 513 -18.57 0.80 -1.40
CA ASN A 513 -19.28 -0.13 -2.27
C ASN A 513 -20.81 -0.04 -2.13
N ARG A 514 -21.31 0.60 -1.05
CA ARG A 514 -22.74 0.90 -0.84
C ARG A 514 -22.92 2.38 -0.55
N PRO A 515 -22.83 3.26 -1.57
CA PRO A 515 -22.79 4.71 -1.39
C PRO A 515 -24.06 5.30 -0.73
N TRP A 516 -25.21 4.67 -0.88
CA TRP A 516 -26.49 5.11 -0.29
C TRP A 516 -26.73 4.61 1.14
N ASP A 517 -25.97 3.61 1.60
CA ASP A 517 -26.05 3.10 2.98
C ASP A 517 -25.07 3.84 3.91
N ASN A 518 -24.02 4.43 3.33
CA ASN A 518 -22.96 5.11 4.05
C ASN A 518 -23.19 6.62 4.16
N ILE A 519 -22.88 7.18 5.33
CA ILE A 519 -22.80 8.63 5.50
C ILE A 519 -21.70 9.22 4.60
N GLN A 520 -22.02 10.30 3.89
CA GLN A 520 -21.10 10.98 2.96
C GLN A 520 -20.76 12.39 3.47
N PRO A 521 -19.62 12.99 3.08
CA PRO A 521 -19.19 14.31 3.59
C PRO A 521 -20.14 15.46 3.19
N TYR A 522 -21.02 15.23 2.25
CA TYR A 522 -22.04 16.19 1.78
C TYR A 522 -23.47 15.80 2.19
N THR A 523 -23.65 14.91 3.16
CA THR A 523 -24.99 14.42 3.56
C THR A 523 -25.82 15.54 4.21
N ASP A 524 -25.20 16.40 4.99
CA ASP A 524 -25.86 17.53 5.67
C ASP A 524 -24.88 18.68 5.95
N ARG A 525 -25.43 19.80 6.46
CA ARG A 525 -24.66 21.02 6.74
C ARG A 525 -23.53 20.81 7.75
N GLY A 526 -23.71 19.98 8.78
CA GLY A 526 -22.70 19.76 9.80
C GLY A 526 -21.47 19.01 9.23
N LEU A 527 -21.71 18.03 8.36
CA LEU A 527 -20.63 17.31 7.67
C LEU A 527 -19.95 18.20 6.61
N ILE A 528 -20.71 19.05 5.92
CA ILE A 528 -20.12 20.01 4.99
C ILE A 528 -19.23 21.02 5.74
N ALA A 529 -19.64 21.48 6.94
CA ALA A 529 -18.81 22.33 7.78
C ALA A 529 -17.52 21.61 8.24
N GLN A 530 -17.62 20.32 8.61
CA GLN A 530 -16.44 19.47 8.89
C GLN A 530 -15.52 19.38 7.67
N LEU A 531 -16.04 19.04 6.50
CA LEU A 531 -15.30 19.00 5.25
C LEU A 531 -14.64 20.35 4.93
N SER A 532 -15.34 21.46 5.23
CA SER A 532 -14.84 22.83 4.95
C SER A 532 -13.54 23.10 5.70
N TRP A 533 -13.53 22.97 7.03
CA TRP A 533 -12.30 23.24 7.78
C TRP A 533 -11.19 22.22 7.46
N CYS A 534 -11.53 20.92 7.33
CA CYS A 534 -10.56 19.88 7.02
C CYS A 534 -9.88 20.11 5.66
N SER A 535 -10.64 20.42 4.63
CA SER A 535 -10.09 20.66 3.27
C SER A 535 -9.24 21.92 3.20
N LYS A 536 -9.62 22.98 3.90
CA LYS A 536 -8.83 24.21 4.01
C LYS A 536 -7.55 23.99 4.80
N ALA A 537 -7.60 23.26 5.93
CA ALA A 537 -6.45 22.93 6.74
C ALA A 537 -5.44 22.05 5.96
N HIS A 538 -5.95 21.06 5.21
CA HIS A 538 -5.11 20.27 4.33
C HIS A 538 -4.42 21.14 3.26
N ALA A 539 -5.15 22.07 2.66
CA ALA A 539 -4.55 22.99 1.70
C ALA A 539 -3.52 23.96 2.33
N ALA A 540 -3.68 24.31 3.60
CA ALA A 540 -2.69 25.11 4.33
C ALA A 540 -1.37 24.36 4.55
N LEU A 541 -1.39 23.03 4.61
CA LEU A 541 -0.19 22.17 4.71
C LEU A 541 0.60 22.08 3.40
N LYS A 542 0.08 22.57 2.26
CA LYS A 542 0.71 22.42 0.94
C LYS A 542 2.22 22.71 0.92
N PRO A 543 2.75 23.84 1.44
CA PRO A 543 4.20 24.10 1.39
C PRO A 543 5.01 23.03 2.14
N TYR A 544 4.49 22.56 3.27
CA TYR A 544 5.13 21.51 4.06
C TYR A 544 5.09 20.15 3.36
N LEU A 545 3.93 19.77 2.82
CA LEU A 545 3.78 18.52 2.07
C LEU A 545 4.68 18.47 0.84
N GLN A 546 4.84 19.57 0.12
CA GLN A 546 5.78 19.69 -1.03
C GLN A 546 7.25 19.53 -0.61
N GLN A 547 7.63 20.06 0.55
CA GLN A 547 8.95 19.81 1.12
C GLN A 547 9.16 18.32 1.41
N LEU A 548 8.20 17.68 2.09
CA LEU A 548 8.27 16.25 2.42
C LEU A 548 8.27 15.36 1.18
N GLU A 549 7.49 15.71 0.18
CA GLU A 549 7.53 15.06 -1.14
C GLU A 549 8.91 15.16 -1.77
N THR A 550 9.54 16.33 -1.70
CA THR A 550 10.91 16.53 -2.21
C THR A 550 11.92 15.63 -1.47
N GLU A 551 11.81 15.50 -0.16
CA GLU A 551 12.61 14.55 0.62
C GLU A 551 12.40 13.11 0.18
N ASN A 552 11.15 12.73 -0.09
CA ASN A 552 10.82 11.39 -0.59
C ASN A 552 11.38 11.14 -2.01
N CYS A 553 11.09 12.00 -2.95
CA CYS A 553 11.48 11.83 -4.35
C CYS A 553 13.01 11.87 -4.54
N THR A 554 13.73 12.62 -3.72
CA THR A 554 15.19 12.78 -3.83
C THR A 554 15.98 11.81 -2.96
N LYS A 555 15.45 11.43 -1.77
CA LYS A 555 16.16 10.63 -0.77
C LYS A 555 15.42 9.36 -0.34
N GLY A 556 14.14 9.19 -0.74
CA GLY A 556 13.31 8.06 -0.29
C GLY A 556 12.85 8.18 1.15
N VAL A 557 12.95 9.36 1.76
CA VAL A 557 12.47 9.62 3.13
C VAL A 557 10.95 9.66 3.13
N PRO A 558 10.24 8.87 3.95
CA PRO A 558 8.78 8.82 3.91
C PRO A 558 8.15 10.12 4.43
N VAL A 559 6.97 10.45 3.90
CA VAL A 559 6.18 11.63 4.31
C VAL A 559 5.59 11.40 5.71
N MET A 560 4.94 10.26 5.92
CA MET A 560 4.45 9.82 7.23
C MET A 560 5.47 8.85 7.83
N ARG A 561 5.89 9.10 9.07
CA ARG A 561 7.03 8.42 9.71
C ARG A 561 6.64 7.85 11.06
N PRO A 562 7.16 6.67 11.47
CA PRO A 562 7.02 6.23 12.85
C PRO A 562 7.81 7.15 13.77
N LEU A 563 7.41 7.23 15.04
CA LEU A 563 8.04 8.14 16.02
C LEU A 563 9.53 7.87 16.17
N PHE A 564 9.96 6.62 16.17
CA PHE A 564 11.36 6.21 16.27
C PHE A 564 12.23 6.67 15.09
N TYR A 565 11.64 7.16 14.02
CA TYR A 565 12.40 7.66 12.87
C TYR A 565 13.30 8.85 13.26
N HIS A 566 12.84 9.62 14.23
CA HIS A 566 13.55 10.79 14.76
C HIS A 566 13.87 10.70 16.25
N TYR A 567 13.24 9.80 17.01
CA TYR A 567 13.37 9.69 18.46
C TYR A 567 13.76 8.27 18.86
N ASP A 568 15.01 8.10 19.33
CA ASP A 568 15.60 6.79 19.69
C ASP A 568 15.21 6.41 21.14
N GLU A 569 13.92 6.19 21.36
CA GLU A 569 13.30 5.90 22.65
C GLU A 569 12.49 4.61 22.61
N ASP A 570 12.53 3.81 23.68
CA ASP A 570 11.85 2.51 23.75
C ASP A 570 10.35 2.60 23.48
N ALA A 571 9.68 3.66 23.94
CA ALA A 571 8.26 3.88 23.71
C ALA A 571 7.98 4.18 22.22
N ALA A 572 8.85 4.97 21.56
CA ALA A 572 8.72 5.28 20.13
C ALA A 572 8.77 4.03 19.27
N TYR A 573 9.57 3.03 19.63
CA TYR A 573 9.66 1.77 18.90
C TYR A 573 8.41 0.88 19.03
N ARG A 574 7.59 1.09 20.06
CA ARG A 574 6.36 0.30 20.31
C ARG A 574 5.10 0.98 19.83
N GLU A 575 5.17 2.29 19.58
CA GLU A 575 4.01 3.07 19.16
C GLU A 575 3.62 2.74 17.70
N LYS A 576 2.35 2.43 17.49
CA LYS A 576 1.79 2.02 16.19
C LYS A 576 0.52 2.77 15.79
N THR A 577 0.04 3.67 16.65
CA THR A 577 -1.22 4.41 16.48
C THR A 577 -1.01 5.92 16.39
N GLU A 578 0.23 6.34 16.47
CA GLU A 578 0.71 7.71 16.31
C GLU A 578 1.76 7.78 15.22
N TYR A 579 1.88 8.91 14.55
CA TYR A 579 2.88 9.10 13.52
C TYR A 579 3.37 10.53 13.46
N LEU A 580 4.51 10.72 12.85
CA LEU A 580 5.03 12.04 12.47
C LEU A 580 4.70 12.30 11.00
N LEU A 581 4.08 13.43 10.70
CA LEU A 581 4.08 14.01 9.38
C LEU A 581 5.37 14.85 9.25
N GLY A 582 6.30 14.36 8.46
CA GLY A 582 7.65 14.90 8.43
C GLY A 582 8.38 14.71 9.77
N ARG A 583 9.03 15.77 10.25
CA ARG A 583 9.68 15.80 11.56
C ARG A 583 8.91 16.60 12.59
N ASP A 584 8.10 17.55 12.13
CA ASP A 584 7.62 18.63 12.99
C ASP A 584 6.21 18.45 13.52
N ILE A 585 5.37 17.64 12.88
CA ILE A 585 3.96 17.45 13.28
C ILE A 585 3.73 16.01 13.74
N LEU A 586 3.31 15.84 15.00
CA LEU A 586 2.88 14.56 15.55
C LEU A 586 1.36 14.48 15.51
N VAL A 587 0.85 13.36 15.01
CA VAL A 587 -0.58 13.09 14.83
C VAL A 587 -0.96 11.84 15.60
N ALA A 588 -1.91 11.98 16.51
CA ALA A 588 -2.41 10.90 17.36
C ALA A 588 -3.95 10.81 17.20
N PRO A 589 -4.48 10.22 16.11
CA PRO A 589 -5.91 10.26 15.81
C PRO A 589 -6.74 9.42 16.75
N ILE A 590 -8.02 9.78 16.91
CA ILE A 590 -8.98 8.98 17.66
C ILE A 590 -9.37 7.75 16.82
N LEU A 591 -9.10 6.56 17.36
CA LEU A 591 -9.32 5.27 16.70
C LEU A 591 -10.36 4.39 17.43
N LYS A 592 -11.09 4.96 18.38
CA LYS A 592 -12.16 4.27 19.13
C LYS A 592 -13.46 5.05 19.08
N GLN A 593 -14.54 4.34 18.79
CA GLN A 593 -15.89 4.93 18.77
C GLN A 593 -16.27 5.55 20.14
N GLY A 594 -16.80 6.76 20.09
CA GLY A 594 -17.28 7.48 21.28
C GLY A 594 -16.18 8.05 22.16
N ALA A 595 -14.92 7.93 21.79
CA ALA A 595 -13.83 8.50 22.59
C ALA A 595 -13.73 10.01 22.36
N ALA A 596 -13.75 10.76 23.47
CA ALA A 596 -13.54 12.21 23.51
C ALA A 596 -12.17 12.59 24.10
N SER A 597 -11.34 11.63 24.46
CA SER A 597 -9.95 11.78 24.86
C SER A 597 -9.12 10.55 24.48
N ARG A 598 -7.81 10.69 24.50
CA ARG A 598 -6.90 9.55 24.39
C ARG A 598 -5.57 9.84 25.09
N ARG A 599 -4.89 8.77 25.50
CA ARG A 599 -3.49 8.83 25.86
C ARG A 599 -2.63 9.01 24.60
N VAL A 600 -1.72 9.96 24.68
CA VAL A 600 -0.74 10.29 23.66
C VAL A 600 0.63 10.21 24.30
N TRP A 601 1.57 9.55 23.63
CA TRP A 601 2.96 9.54 24.04
C TRP A 601 3.74 10.53 23.20
N LEU A 602 4.23 11.61 23.82
CA LEU A 602 5.06 12.61 23.16
C LEU A 602 6.54 12.29 23.39
N PRO A 603 7.37 12.22 22.33
CA PRO A 603 8.81 12.09 22.46
C PRO A 603 9.44 13.27 23.22
N GLU A 604 10.66 13.08 23.76
CA GLU A 604 11.43 14.12 24.44
C GLU A 604 11.73 15.30 23.52
N ASP A 605 10.82 16.29 23.57
CA ASP A 605 10.88 17.56 22.85
C ASP A 605 9.86 18.53 23.48
N ARG A 606 9.71 19.73 22.93
CA ARG A 606 8.66 20.67 23.31
C ARG A 606 7.58 20.68 22.25
N TRP A 607 6.36 20.35 22.63
CA TRP A 607 5.21 20.20 21.74
C TRP A 607 4.15 21.25 22.04
N VAL A 608 3.52 21.79 21.01
CA VAL A 608 2.36 22.68 21.13
C VAL A 608 1.18 21.99 20.49
N HIS A 609 0.09 21.81 21.24
CA HIS A 609 -1.15 21.28 20.69
C HIS A 609 -1.70 22.23 19.63
N LEU A 610 -1.92 21.71 18.40
CA LEU A 610 -2.19 22.52 17.23
C LEU A 610 -3.42 23.45 17.39
N PHE A 611 -4.46 22.99 18.08
CA PHE A 611 -5.73 23.70 18.17
C PHE A 611 -5.88 24.53 19.47
N THR A 612 -5.38 24.02 20.60
CA THR A 612 -5.54 24.66 21.92
C THR A 612 -4.37 25.54 22.32
N GLU A 613 -3.24 25.46 21.61
CA GLU A 613 -1.99 26.15 21.91
C GLU A 613 -1.34 25.74 23.25
N GLN A 614 -1.88 24.72 23.93
CA GLN A 614 -1.30 24.19 25.16
C GLN A 614 0.06 23.55 24.86
N GLU A 615 1.05 23.86 25.70
CA GLU A 615 2.39 23.29 25.62
C GLU A 615 2.50 22.01 26.43
N TYR A 616 3.26 21.04 25.88
CA TYR A 616 3.56 19.76 26.51
C TYR A 616 5.05 19.44 26.39
N GLY A 617 5.62 18.80 27.40
CA GLY A 617 6.92 18.13 27.32
C GLY A 617 6.77 16.68 26.86
N GLY A 618 7.89 15.96 26.77
CA GLY A 618 7.88 14.52 26.53
C GLY A 618 7.16 13.73 27.63
N GLY A 619 6.72 12.52 27.30
CA GLY A 619 6.01 11.61 28.19
C GLY A 619 4.57 11.30 27.77
N GLU A 620 3.85 10.59 28.65
CA GLU A 620 2.47 10.17 28.43
C GLU A 620 1.49 11.24 28.96
N HIS A 621 0.55 11.65 28.12
CA HIS A 621 -0.46 12.68 28.44
C HIS A 621 -1.86 12.20 28.08
N GLU A 622 -2.85 12.49 28.92
CA GLU A 622 -4.27 12.36 28.56
C GLU A 622 -4.71 13.64 27.85
N ILE A 623 -5.11 13.51 26.59
CA ILE A 623 -5.47 14.65 25.73
C ILE A 623 -6.96 14.60 25.43
N GLU A 624 -7.68 15.68 25.77
CA GLU A 624 -9.06 15.86 25.33
C GLU A 624 -9.13 16.07 23.83
N ALA A 625 -10.04 15.36 23.18
CA ALA A 625 -10.16 15.31 21.73
C ALA A 625 -11.62 15.15 21.29
N PRO A 626 -12.50 16.13 21.57
CA PRO A 626 -13.83 16.10 20.97
C PRO A 626 -13.72 16.14 19.44
N VAL A 627 -14.78 15.68 18.74
CA VAL A 627 -14.84 15.79 17.27
C VAL A 627 -14.61 17.24 16.85
N GLY A 628 -13.73 17.47 15.90
CA GLY A 628 -13.28 18.79 15.44
C GLY A 628 -11.98 19.27 16.10
N THR A 629 -11.45 18.57 17.10
CA THR A 629 -10.22 18.94 17.79
C THR A 629 -9.33 17.72 17.98
N PRO A 630 -8.75 17.16 16.88
CA PRO A 630 -7.91 15.97 16.99
C PRO A 630 -6.60 16.27 17.74
N PRO A 631 -6.03 15.27 18.46
CA PRO A 631 -4.74 15.41 19.11
C PRO A 631 -3.61 15.49 18.08
N VAL A 632 -3.26 16.70 17.70
CA VAL A 632 -2.18 17.01 16.77
C VAL A 632 -1.26 18.04 17.42
N PHE A 633 0.04 17.80 17.31
CA PHE A 633 1.05 18.62 17.96
C PHE A 633 2.09 19.07 16.94
N ILE A 634 2.55 20.30 17.09
CA ILE A 634 3.71 20.81 16.37
C ILE A 634 4.87 21.02 17.32
N ARG A 635 6.10 20.73 16.87
CA ARG A 635 7.29 21.06 17.67
C ARG A 635 7.37 22.56 17.89
N LYS A 636 7.62 22.98 19.12
CA LYS A 636 7.68 24.41 19.48
C LYS A 636 8.77 25.18 18.70
N ASP A 637 9.87 24.52 18.39
CA ASP A 637 11.00 25.09 17.66
C ASP A 637 10.94 24.81 16.13
N SER A 638 9.74 24.47 15.60
CA SER A 638 9.54 24.26 14.17
C SER A 638 9.61 25.57 13.39
N SER A 639 10.28 25.52 12.24
CA SER A 639 10.24 26.62 11.26
C SER A 639 8.88 26.80 10.55
N HIS A 640 7.92 25.90 10.83
CA HIS A 640 6.60 25.86 10.20
C HIS A 640 5.46 26.31 11.13
N MET A 641 5.76 27.09 12.17
CA MET A 641 4.75 27.59 13.11
C MET A 641 3.66 28.40 12.41
N GLU A 642 3.99 29.16 11.37
CA GLU A 642 3.03 29.92 10.55
C GLU A 642 1.92 29.04 9.93
N ILE A 643 2.24 27.78 9.60
CA ILE A 643 1.25 26.82 9.09
C ILE A 643 0.28 26.42 10.20
N ALA A 644 0.79 26.24 11.43
CA ALA A 644 -0.03 25.94 12.59
C ALA A 644 -0.96 27.11 12.91
N ASP A 645 -0.48 28.36 12.86
CA ASP A 645 -1.29 29.56 13.05
C ASP A 645 -2.42 29.63 12.03
N ARG A 646 -2.11 29.42 10.77
CA ARG A 646 -3.11 29.44 9.67
C ARG A 646 -4.16 28.33 9.84
N ILE A 647 -3.77 27.11 10.26
CA ILE A 647 -4.72 26.03 10.52
C ILE A 647 -5.66 26.40 11.68
N ARG A 648 -5.15 27.06 12.75
CA ARG A 648 -5.94 27.55 13.87
C ARG A 648 -6.97 28.60 13.44
N GLU A 649 -6.56 29.57 12.61
CA GLU A 649 -7.46 30.59 12.05
C GLU A 649 -8.62 29.93 11.26
N ILE A 650 -8.29 28.98 10.39
CA ILE A 650 -9.27 28.18 9.64
C ILE A 650 -10.23 27.44 10.60
N TRP A 651 -9.67 26.78 11.62
CA TRP A 651 -10.45 26.01 12.58
C TRP A 651 -11.39 26.89 13.43
N ARG A 652 -10.95 28.09 13.80
CA ARG A 652 -11.77 29.09 14.52
C ARG A 652 -12.85 29.71 13.63
N GLY A 653 -12.76 29.56 12.33
CA GLY A 653 -13.67 30.16 11.36
C GLY A 653 -13.32 31.60 10.96
N ASP A 654 -12.08 32.01 11.21
CA ASP A 654 -11.57 33.35 10.90
C ASP A 654 -11.15 33.50 9.42
N LEU A 655 -11.04 32.36 8.66
CA LEU A 655 -10.66 32.28 7.23
C LEU A 655 -11.59 31.43 6.38
#